data_af3b6c4a44877a8c5b9ffe624e6ad5fc
#
_entry.id   af3b6c4a44877a8c5b9ffe624e6ad5fc
#
_cell.length_a   1.000
_cell.length_b   1.000
_cell.length_c   1.000
_cell.angle_alpha   90.00
_cell.angle_beta   90.00
_cell.angle_gamma   90.00
#
_symmetry.space_group_name_H-M   'P 1'
#
loop_
_entity.id
_entity.type
_entity.pdbx_description
1 polymer ?
#
loop_
_entity_poly.entity_id
_entity_poly.type
_entity_poly.pdbx_seq_one_letter_code
_entity_poly.pdbx_strand_id
1 'polypeptide(L)'
;MSNIAKVLSRRQDRGEGVGTNEKAIPFNKQDYQTLKQECLVKKTLFCDPTFPAESDSLGYNELGRYSFKTRGVQWKRPKELCSNPEFIVDGAKRTDICQGALGDCWLLAAIASLTLDNAILERVVPPGQSFIEDYAGIFHFQLWQFGEWVDVVIDDRLPTRDGKLLFVHSAEGSEFWSALLEKAYAKLNGSYEALTGGSTTEGFEDFTGGIAENYELSKAPPYLFKLMQKALTLGSLLGCSIDITSSYESEAVTSLKLVKGHAYSVTSAEEVHSYGHLVQLVRIRNPWGQVEWTGPWSDNSKEWNSIQPEEKAKLVYSGEDGEFWMAYSDFIQQFSKLEICNLTPDTLSSEDASHWNYNQFEGNWRVGSTAGGCRNNPATFCSNPQYVIKLEEEDDDPLDGEDGCTILVGLMQKDGRKDKRFGRDLNTIGFAIYKFMGRNNINLGPDVLLRQRSIAGSNTFINLREVSERFKLPPGEYVIIPSTFESHRKGSFVLRVFTEKEAAASPMDTEISADVKKQYISESDVDPHFKHLFNQTAGNDSEVSVFELQQILDSVTSKQTDVKTDGFSMETCRHIISLLDKDGSSKLGLVEFHILWKKIQKYLEVFKKHDTDNSGTMSSHEMRDAVKEAGFQLNNEVLEVIISRYANQQYAIDFDCFVGCLIRLEMLFKIFKTFDKKNTGKIELDILQVTHKCECGLRFLYLLNLAFSFTNVFFVCVLQWLCLALS
;
A
#
# COMPACT_ATOMS: atom_id res chain seq x y z
N MET A 1 0.85 -18.70 -8.25
CA MET A 1 -0.22 -18.51 -7.23
C MET A 1 -1.05 -17.33 -7.68
N SER A 2 -2.38 -17.42 -7.66
CA SER A 2 -3.22 -16.26 -7.89
C SER A 2 -2.97 -15.20 -6.81
N ASN A 3 -3.08 -13.91 -7.13
CA ASN A 3 -2.92 -12.82 -6.15
C ASN A 3 -3.81 -13.03 -4.91
N ILE A 4 -4.98 -13.62 -5.11
CA ILE A 4 -5.98 -13.88 -4.06
C ILE A 4 -5.47 -14.87 -3.01
N ALA A 5 -4.86 -15.98 -3.44
CA ALA A 5 -4.29 -16.96 -2.49
C ALA A 5 -3.17 -16.33 -1.63
N LYS A 6 -2.39 -15.41 -2.20
CA LYS A 6 -1.39 -14.64 -1.45
C LYS A 6 -2.02 -13.69 -0.43
N VAL A 7 -3.11 -13.01 -0.81
CA VAL A 7 -3.82 -12.08 0.09
C VAL A 7 -4.44 -12.83 1.27
N LEU A 8 -5.07 -13.99 1.01
CA LEU A 8 -5.69 -14.80 2.05
C LEU A 8 -4.64 -15.39 3.00
N SER A 9 -3.52 -15.91 2.48
CA SER A 9 -2.41 -16.40 3.29
C SER A 9 -1.87 -15.27 4.19
N ARG A 10 -1.61 -14.08 3.65
CA ARG A 10 -1.13 -12.93 4.42
C ARG A 10 -2.08 -12.49 5.53
N ARG A 11 -3.41 -12.55 5.31
CA ARG A 11 -4.39 -12.22 6.37
C ARG A 11 -4.30 -13.21 7.53
N GLN A 12 -4.10 -14.49 7.25
CA GLN A 12 -3.92 -15.51 8.29
C GLN A 12 -2.59 -15.30 9.02
N ASP A 13 -1.49 -15.13 8.28
CA ASP A 13 -0.15 -14.91 8.81
C ASP A 13 -0.12 -13.70 9.77
N ARG A 14 -0.80 -12.60 9.42
CA ARG A 14 -0.97 -11.41 10.29
C ARG A 14 -1.74 -11.74 11.57
N GLY A 15 -2.77 -12.57 11.49
CA GLY A 15 -3.50 -13.03 12.68
C GLY A 15 -2.64 -13.83 13.67
N GLU A 16 -1.52 -14.38 13.19
CA GLU A 16 -0.51 -15.11 13.98
C GLU A 16 0.69 -14.21 14.39
N GLY A 17 0.60 -12.91 14.13
CA GLY A 17 1.62 -11.91 14.46
C GLY A 17 2.81 -11.84 13.51
N VAL A 18 2.75 -12.52 12.36
CA VAL A 18 3.78 -12.39 11.30
C VAL A 18 3.71 -10.99 10.68
N GLY A 19 4.85 -10.34 10.54
CA GLY A 19 4.96 -8.96 10.08
C GLY A 19 5.02 -7.92 11.21
N THR A 20 4.98 -8.34 12.49
CA THR A 20 5.41 -7.48 13.60
C THR A 20 6.94 -7.37 13.63
N ASN A 21 7.47 -6.42 14.40
CA ASN A 21 8.93 -6.29 14.55
C ASN A 21 9.58 -7.54 15.16
N GLU A 22 8.92 -8.17 16.12
CA GLU A 22 9.37 -9.42 16.74
C GLU A 22 9.34 -10.62 15.79
N LYS A 23 8.42 -10.61 14.83
CA LYS A 23 8.25 -11.66 13.81
C LYS A 23 8.33 -11.07 12.41
N ALA A 24 9.38 -10.32 12.14
CA ALA A 24 9.60 -9.67 10.85
C ALA A 24 9.71 -10.71 9.72
N ILE A 25 9.15 -10.36 8.56
CA ILE A 25 9.12 -11.24 7.39
C ILE A 25 10.49 -11.28 6.72
N PRO A 26 11.11 -12.45 6.53
CA PRO A 26 12.38 -12.56 5.82
C PRO A 26 12.29 -12.02 4.39
N PHE A 27 12.96 -10.90 4.11
CA PHE A 27 13.01 -10.30 2.78
C PHE A 27 13.70 -11.25 1.80
N ASN A 28 13.13 -11.42 0.61
CA ASN A 28 13.59 -12.39 -0.40
C ASN A 28 13.72 -13.83 0.13
N LYS A 29 12.98 -14.19 1.19
CA LYS A 29 13.04 -15.51 1.85
C LYS A 29 14.41 -15.85 2.44
N GLN A 30 15.18 -14.84 2.82
CA GLN A 30 16.48 -14.99 3.46
C GLN A 30 16.31 -14.93 4.98
N ASP A 31 16.40 -16.07 5.65
CA ASP A 31 16.40 -16.16 7.12
C ASP A 31 17.82 -15.96 7.66
N TYR A 32 17.98 -14.91 8.46
CA TYR A 32 19.30 -14.49 8.98
C TYR A 32 19.99 -15.58 9.79
N GLN A 33 19.26 -16.20 10.73
CA GLN A 33 19.84 -17.19 11.63
C GLN A 33 20.28 -18.45 10.88
N THR A 34 19.45 -18.93 9.97
CA THR A 34 19.77 -20.10 9.14
C THR A 34 21.00 -19.83 8.27
N LEU A 35 21.03 -18.68 7.56
CA LEU A 35 22.14 -18.33 6.68
C LEU A 35 23.45 -18.11 7.45
N LYS A 36 23.38 -17.45 8.62
CA LYS A 36 24.56 -17.25 9.49
C LYS A 36 25.12 -18.58 9.96
N GLN A 37 24.25 -19.46 10.46
CA GLN A 37 24.66 -20.77 10.94
C GLN A 37 25.29 -21.62 9.83
N GLU A 38 24.73 -21.61 8.62
CA GLU A 38 25.31 -22.29 7.49
C GLU A 38 26.72 -21.80 7.15
N CYS A 39 26.93 -20.49 7.17
CA CYS A 39 28.25 -19.89 6.91
C CYS A 39 29.27 -20.26 8.00
N LEU A 40 28.86 -20.23 9.27
CA LEU A 40 29.73 -20.63 10.40
C LEU A 40 30.13 -22.11 10.31
N VAL A 41 29.21 -23.00 10.01
CA VAL A 41 29.48 -24.43 9.84
C VAL A 41 30.41 -24.69 8.66
N LYS A 42 30.16 -24.03 7.52
CA LYS A 42 30.99 -24.14 6.31
C LYS A 42 32.32 -23.38 6.41
N LYS A 43 32.51 -22.56 7.45
CA LYS A 43 33.66 -21.64 7.62
C LYS A 43 33.86 -20.74 6.41
N THR A 44 32.77 -20.22 5.83
CA THR A 44 32.76 -19.31 4.69
C THR A 44 32.07 -18.01 5.07
N LEU A 45 32.45 -16.91 4.44
CA LEU A 45 31.75 -15.65 4.60
C LEU A 45 30.54 -15.60 3.66
N PHE A 46 29.45 -15.06 4.15
CA PHE A 46 28.26 -14.86 3.36
C PHE A 46 28.52 -13.98 2.13
N CYS A 47 27.94 -14.37 1.00
CA CYS A 47 27.88 -13.61 -0.22
C CYS A 47 26.41 -13.56 -0.64
N ASP A 48 25.81 -12.38 -0.62
CA ASP A 48 24.40 -12.23 -0.89
C ASP A 48 24.08 -12.46 -2.38
N PRO A 49 23.34 -13.51 -2.73
CA PRO A 49 22.97 -13.79 -4.13
C PRO A 49 21.86 -12.89 -4.64
N THR A 50 21.10 -12.22 -3.74
CA THR A 50 19.96 -11.38 -4.11
C THR A 50 20.31 -9.90 -4.20
N PHE A 51 21.49 -9.51 -3.65
CA PHE A 51 22.08 -8.19 -3.80
C PHE A 51 23.62 -8.32 -3.88
N PRO A 52 24.14 -8.83 -5.01
CA PRO A 52 25.56 -9.16 -5.14
C PRO A 52 26.43 -7.91 -5.16
N ALA A 53 27.70 -8.06 -4.78
CA ALA A 53 28.70 -6.99 -4.82
C ALA A 53 29.14 -6.73 -6.28
N GLU A 54 28.23 -6.19 -7.08
CA GLU A 54 28.40 -5.98 -8.53
C GLU A 54 27.80 -4.63 -8.96
N SER A 55 28.07 -4.24 -10.20
CA SER A 55 27.62 -2.96 -10.76
C SER A 55 26.10 -2.79 -10.72
N ASP A 56 25.34 -3.85 -10.90
CA ASP A 56 23.86 -3.80 -10.93
C ASP A 56 23.26 -3.43 -9.57
N SER A 57 23.99 -3.70 -8.47
CA SER A 57 23.60 -3.26 -7.13
C SER A 57 23.90 -1.79 -6.89
N LEU A 58 24.85 -1.18 -7.62
CA LEU A 58 25.08 0.26 -7.57
C LEU A 58 23.95 1.02 -8.24
N GLY A 59 23.61 0.63 -9.49
CA GLY A 59 22.57 1.32 -10.21
C GLY A 59 22.41 0.87 -11.67
N TYR A 60 21.58 1.61 -12.38
CA TYR A 60 21.11 1.24 -13.71
C TYR A 60 21.27 2.38 -14.74
N ASN A 61 21.43 3.62 -14.32
CA ASN A 61 21.58 4.81 -15.15
C ASN A 61 22.83 5.59 -14.74
N GLU A 62 22.71 6.50 -13.76
CA GLU A 62 23.84 7.33 -13.29
C GLU A 62 24.93 6.53 -12.58
N LEU A 63 24.55 5.50 -11.84
CA LEU A 63 25.46 4.53 -11.21
C LEU A 63 25.48 3.19 -11.97
N GLY A 64 25.04 3.17 -13.22
CA GLY A 64 25.06 1.99 -14.06
C GLY A 64 26.47 1.56 -14.44
N ARG A 65 26.62 0.33 -14.94
CA ARG A 65 27.90 -0.36 -15.25
C ARG A 65 28.87 0.45 -16.11
N TYR A 66 28.37 1.32 -17.00
CA TYR A 66 29.20 2.09 -17.93
C TYR A 66 29.35 3.56 -17.51
N SER A 67 28.84 3.94 -16.37
CA SER A 67 28.94 5.30 -15.87
C SER A 67 30.38 5.65 -15.47
N PHE A 68 30.77 6.89 -15.71
CA PHE A 68 32.03 7.40 -15.16
C PHE A 68 32.03 7.47 -13.64
N LYS A 69 30.84 7.61 -13.02
CA LYS A 69 30.64 7.64 -11.55
C LYS A 69 30.96 6.30 -10.88
N THR A 70 30.88 5.19 -11.61
CA THR A 70 31.17 3.84 -11.08
C THR A 70 32.58 3.33 -11.43
N ARG A 71 33.35 4.13 -12.19
CA ARG A 71 34.70 3.75 -12.59
C ARG A 71 35.62 3.67 -11.37
N GLY A 72 36.33 2.56 -11.20
CA GLY A 72 37.24 2.32 -10.08
C GLY A 72 36.59 1.91 -8.77
N VAL A 73 35.27 1.69 -8.75
CA VAL A 73 34.60 1.17 -7.57
C VAL A 73 35.01 -0.28 -7.32
N GLN A 74 35.35 -0.58 -6.08
CA GLN A 74 35.67 -1.90 -5.57
C GLN A 74 34.79 -2.23 -4.38
N TRP A 75 34.36 -3.48 -4.28
CA TRP A 75 33.60 -3.96 -3.14
C TRP A 75 34.53 -4.58 -2.13
N LYS A 76 34.58 -4.04 -0.91
CA LYS A 76 35.45 -4.49 0.16
C LYS A 76 34.69 -4.74 1.44
N ARG A 77 35.14 -5.71 2.21
CA ARG A 77 34.63 -5.95 3.56
C ARG A 77 35.29 -5.00 4.55
N PRO A 78 34.67 -4.62 5.66
CA PRO A 78 35.25 -3.77 6.69
C PRO A 78 36.61 -4.23 7.17
N LYS A 79 36.84 -5.54 7.30
CA LYS A 79 38.17 -6.12 7.66
C LYS A 79 39.29 -5.88 6.62
N GLU A 80 38.92 -5.50 5.40
CA GLU A 80 39.88 -5.12 4.35
C GLU A 80 40.13 -3.61 4.32
N LEU A 81 39.33 -2.83 5.04
CA LEU A 81 39.42 -1.36 5.10
C LEU A 81 40.14 -0.87 6.34
N CYS A 82 39.97 -1.54 7.47
CA CYS A 82 40.64 -1.19 8.72
C CYS A 82 40.98 -2.46 9.52
N SER A 83 41.94 -2.35 10.43
CA SER A 83 42.44 -3.48 11.23
C SER A 83 41.43 -3.96 12.29
N ASN A 84 40.65 -3.05 12.85
CA ASN A 84 39.68 -3.33 13.90
C ASN A 84 38.32 -2.72 13.52
N PRO A 85 37.55 -3.33 12.60
CA PRO A 85 36.20 -2.86 12.29
C PRO A 85 35.26 -3.16 13.45
N GLU A 86 34.42 -2.20 13.75
CA GLU A 86 33.39 -2.29 14.78
C GLU A 86 32.03 -2.06 14.16
N PHE A 87 31.01 -2.71 14.72
CA PHE A 87 29.66 -2.52 14.23
C PHE A 87 29.09 -1.20 14.75
N ILE A 88 29.06 -1.02 16.08
CA ILE A 88 28.70 0.23 16.78
C ILE A 88 29.76 0.47 17.86
N VAL A 89 30.23 1.71 18.00
CA VAL A 89 31.23 2.15 18.98
C VAL A 89 30.57 3.03 20.04
N ASP A 90 30.61 2.63 21.29
CA ASP A 90 30.05 3.41 22.43
C ASP A 90 28.61 3.90 22.23
N GLY A 91 27.76 3.06 21.59
CA GLY A 91 26.40 3.40 21.17
C GLY A 91 26.36 4.16 19.84
N ALA A 92 25.26 4.01 19.11
CA ALA A 92 25.09 4.72 17.83
C ALA A 92 24.93 6.23 18.06
N LYS A 93 25.70 7.01 17.35
CA LYS A 93 25.73 8.46 17.44
C LYS A 93 25.40 9.10 16.10
N ARG A 94 24.95 10.33 16.13
CA ARG A 94 24.67 11.10 14.90
C ARG A 94 25.91 11.32 14.04
N THR A 95 27.09 11.37 14.65
CA THR A 95 28.40 11.49 13.97
C THR A 95 28.76 10.28 13.12
N ASP A 96 28.05 9.15 13.30
CA ASP A 96 28.27 7.93 12.52
C ASP A 96 27.61 8.01 11.14
N ILE A 97 26.91 9.10 10.85
CA ILE A 97 26.18 9.31 9.62
C ILE A 97 26.74 10.52 8.89
N CYS A 98 27.69 10.28 8.00
CA CYS A 98 28.26 11.27 7.10
C CYS A 98 27.94 10.88 5.66
N GLN A 99 27.34 11.80 4.89
CA GLN A 99 26.96 11.57 3.50
C GLN A 99 28.17 11.42 2.59
N GLY A 100 28.13 10.43 1.70
CA GLY A 100 29.12 10.23 0.65
C GLY A 100 28.62 10.74 -0.72
N ALA A 101 28.97 10.02 -1.77
CA ALA A 101 28.73 10.41 -3.16
C ALA A 101 27.33 10.00 -3.68
N LEU A 102 26.30 9.97 -2.82
CA LEU A 102 24.92 9.63 -3.16
C LEU A 102 23.97 10.77 -2.75
N GLY A 103 22.95 11.03 -3.52
CA GLY A 103 21.95 12.06 -3.23
C GLY A 103 20.82 11.54 -2.33
N ASP A 104 21.14 10.97 -1.17
CA ASP A 104 20.24 10.34 -0.23
C ASP A 104 20.18 11.03 1.15
N CYS A 105 20.44 12.35 1.18
CA CYS A 105 20.39 13.15 2.41
C CYS A 105 19.10 12.96 3.22
N TRP A 106 17.97 12.74 2.53
CA TRP A 106 16.68 12.46 3.14
C TRP A 106 16.69 11.18 4.01
N LEU A 107 17.37 10.13 3.53
CA LEU A 107 17.53 8.86 4.25
C LEU A 107 18.52 9.03 5.41
N LEU A 108 19.61 9.75 5.19
CA LEU A 108 20.61 9.98 6.22
C LEU A 108 20.10 10.86 7.36
N ALA A 109 19.27 11.84 7.05
CA ALA A 109 18.55 12.61 8.06
C ALA A 109 17.63 11.70 8.91
N ALA A 110 16.96 10.74 8.27
CA ALA A 110 16.14 9.76 8.97
C ALA A 110 16.99 8.82 9.84
N ILE A 111 18.10 8.30 9.34
CA ILE A 111 19.03 7.44 10.11
C ILE A 111 19.62 8.22 11.30
N ALA A 112 20.00 9.48 11.12
CA ALA A 112 20.51 10.31 12.21
C ALA A 112 19.47 10.50 13.32
N SER A 113 18.20 10.63 12.95
CA SER A 113 17.09 10.74 13.92
C SER A 113 16.87 9.46 14.74
N LEU A 114 17.19 8.27 14.19
CA LEU A 114 17.12 7.01 14.95
C LEU A 114 18.03 7.00 16.18
N THR A 115 19.17 7.69 16.12
CA THR A 115 20.11 7.74 17.26
C THR A 115 19.60 8.55 18.44
N LEU A 116 18.44 9.20 18.33
CA LEU A 116 17.80 9.94 19.43
C LEU A 116 17.00 9.02 20.39
N ASP A 117 16.58 7.85 19.89
CA ASP A 117 15.79 6.89 20.65
C ASP A 117 16.33 5.48 20.44
N ASN A 118 16.93 4.92 21.50
CA ASN A 118 17.52 3.59 21.46
C ASN A 118 16.50 2.48 21.24
N ALA A 119 15.26 2.65 21.70
CA ALA A 119 14.22 1.62 21.52
C ALA A 119 13.82 1.51 20.04
N ILE A 120 13.72 2.64 19.33
CA ILE A 120 13.47 2.65 17.89
C ILE A 120 14.70 2.15 17.14
N LEU A 121 15.89 2.57 17.54
CA LEU A 121 17.14 2.13 16.91
C LEU A 121 17.28 0.60 16.94
N GLU A 122 17.08 -0.02 18.11
CA GLU A 122 17.23 -1.47 18.29
C GLU A 122 16.20 -2.28 17.48
N ARG A 123 15.07 -1.68 17.11
CA ARG A 123 14.12 -2.30 16.20
C ARG A 123 14.63 -2.37 14.77
N VAL A 124 15.29 -1.31 14.32
CA VAL A 124 15.86 -1.21 12.97
C VAL A 124 17.18 -1.95 12.89
N VAL A 125 18.00 -1.83 13.92
CA VAL A 125 19.35 -2.38 14.03
C VAL A 125 19.36 -3.44 15.14
N PRO A 126 18.99 -4.70 14.85
CA PRO A 126 18.95 -5.73 15.87
C PRO A 126 20.29 -5.89 16.59
N PRO A 127 20.29 -5.97 17.94
CA PRO A 127 21.50 -6.04 18.73
C PRO A 127 22.28 -7.35 18.54
N GLY A 128 23.53 -7.39 19.01
CA GLY A 128 24.34 -8.61 19.01
C GLY A 128 25.02 -8.92 17.67
N GLN A 129 25.08 -7.96 16.76
CA GLN A 129 25.84 -8.06 15.52
C GLN A 129 27.28 -7.57 15.73
N SER A 130 28.27 -8.31 15.21
CA SER A 130 29.68 -8.05 15.48
C SER A 130 30.58 -8.51 14.33
N PHE A 131 31.74 -7.85 14.20
CA PHE A 131 32.84 -8.32 13.33
C PHE A 131 33.79 -9.30 14.03
N ILE A 132 33.59 -9.57 15.31
CA ILE A 132 34.49 -10.39 16.14
C ILE A 132 33.81 -11.71 16.47
N GLU A 133 32.71 -11.67 17.22
CA GLU A 133 32.02 -12.87 17.71
C GLU A 133 31.09 -13.43 16.64
N ASP A 134 31.21 -14.73 16.38
CA ASP A 134 30.39 -15.43 15.37
C ASP A 134 30.30 -14.69 14.02
N TYR A 135 31.40 -14.11 13.61
CA TYR A 135 31.48 -13.35 12.38
C TYR A 135 31.41 -14.26 11.16
N ALA A 136 30.38 -14.05 10.36
CA ALA A 136 30.12 -14.80 9.14
C ALA A 136 29.98 -13.89 7.89
N GLY A 137 30.33 -12.61 7.99
CA GLY A 137 30.18 -11.63 6.88
C GLY A 137 28.73 -11.36 6.51
N ILE A 138 27.80 -11.57 7.44
CA ILE A 138 26.38 -11.42 7.28
C ILE A 138 25.82 -10.48 8.37
N PHE A 139 24.96 -9.58 7.97
CA PHE A 139 24.28 -8.62 8.84
C PHE A 139 22.82 -8.51 8.43
N HIS A 140 21.96 -8.00 9.33
CA HIS A 140 20.55 -7.81 9.03
C HIS A 140 20.00 -6.56 9.70
N PHE A 141 18.93 -6.04 9.10
CA PHE A 141 18.22 -4.85 9.56
C PHE A 141 16.74 -5.05 9.36
N GLN A 142 15.93 -4.52 10.27
CA GLN A 142 14.49 -4.61 10.18
C GLN A 142 13.90 -3.27 9.74
N LEU A 143 13.05 -3.31 8.72
CA LEU A 143 12.45 -2.13 8.11
C LEU A 143 10.95 -2.33 7.99
N TRP A 144 10.18 -1.30 8.34
CA TRP A 144 8.74 -1.34 8.15
C TRP A 144 8.40 -1.07 6.68
N GLN A 145 7.53 -1.92 6.10
CA GLN A 145 7.14 -1.81 4.71
C GLN A 145 5.64 -2.03 4.55
N PHE A 146 4.91 -0.95 4.30
CA PHE A 146 3.48 -1.01 3.94
C PHE A 146 2.59 -1.78 4.93
N GLY A 147 2.86 -1.63 6.23
CA GLY A 147 2.10 -2.27 7.29
C GLY A 147 2.70 -3.54 7.87
N GLU A 148 3.92 -3.92 7.46
CA GLU A 148 4.63 -5.12 7.92
C GLU A 148 6.11 -4.82 8.12
N TRP A 149 6.71 -5.39 9.16
CA TRP A 149 8.16 -5.38 9.34
C TRP A 149 8.81 -6.47 8.49
N VAL A 150 9.88 -6.13 7.80
CA VAL A 150 10.68 -7.05 6.99
C VAL A 150 12.11 -7.09 7.50
N ASP A 151 12.69 -8.29 7.54
CA ASP A 151 14.08 -8.52 7.93
C ASP A 151 14.96 -8.63 6.69
N VAL A 152 15.85 -7.66 6.50
CA VAL A 152 16.69 -7.51 5.31
C VAL A 152 18.12 -7.98 5.62
N VAL A 153 18.47 -9.14 5.12
CA VAL A 153 19.81 -9.72 5.26
C VAL A 153 20.72 -9.21 4.16
N ILE A 154 21.98 -8.87 4.50
CA ILE A 154 23.02 -8.43 3.56
C ILE A 154 24.36 -9.09 3.86
N ASP A 155 25.23 -9.14 2.87
CA ASP A 155 26.66 -9.34 3.14
C ASP A 155 27.37 -8.01 3.46
N ASP A 156 28.51 -8.05 4.09
CA ASP A 156 29.28 -6.88 4.53
C ASP A 156 30.22 -6.29 3.48
N ARG A 157 30.12 -6.68 2.21
CA ARG A 157 30.86 -6.04 1.14
C ARG A 157 30.26 -4.69 0.81
N LEU A 158 31.02 -3.62 0.99
CA LEU A 158 30.61 -2.23 0.77
C LEU A 158 31.32 -1.64 -0.45
N PRO A 159 30.67 -0.75 -1.21
CA PRO A 159 31.29 -0.09 -2.34
C PRO A 159 32.31 0.95 -1.87
N THR A 160 33.52 0.88 -2.42
CA THR A 160 34.63 1.73 -2.06
C THR A 160 35.32 2.33 -3.29
N ARG A 161 35.98 3.45 -3.11
CA ARG A 161 36.88 4.07 -4.10
C ARG A 161 38.10 4.62 -3.39
N ASP A 162 39.27 4.34 -3.95
CA ASP A 162 40.57 4.79 -3.40
C ASP A 162 40.77 4.40 -1.93
N GLY A 163 40.22 3.22 -1.54
CA GLY A 163 40.34 2.68 -0.19
C GLY A 163 39.38 3.27 0.85
N LYS A 164 38.43 4.14 0.44
CA LYS A 164 37.40 4.75 1.31
C LYS A 164 36.02 4.30 0.90
N LEU A 165 35.08 4.29 1.84
CA LEU A 165 33.67 4.08 1.54
C LEU A 165 33.18 5.15 0.54
N LEU A 166 32.41 4.71 -0.45
CA LEU A 166 31.92 5.60 -1.51
C LEU A 166 30.69 6.39 -1.06
N PHE A 167 29.85 5.79 -0.23
CA PHE A 167 28.56 6.33 0.22
C PHE A 167 28.63 6.66 1.72
N VAL A 168 27.61 6.35 2.49
CA VAL A 168 27.60 6.66 3.93
C VAL A 168 28.81 6.07 4.66
N HIS A 169 29.32 6.84 5.61
CA HIS A 169 30.44 6.46 6.46
C HIS A 169 30.33 7.15 7.82
N SER A 170 30.99 6.57 8.84
CA SER A 170 31.15 7.21 10.15
C SER A 170 32.37 8.12 10.17
N ALA A 171 32.34 9.20 10.93
CA ALA A 171 33.47 10.05 11.20
C ALA A 171 34.59 9.29 11.94
N GLU A 172 34.26 8.27 12.72
CA GLU A 172 35.20 7.41 13.44
C GLU A 172 36.05 6.51 12.51
N GLY A 173 35.64 6.29 11.27
CA GLY A 173 36.38 5.55 10.25
C GLY A 173 36.50 4.03 10.48
N SER A 174 36.28 3.53 11.69
CA SER A 174 36.31 2.11 12.04
C SER A 174 34.92 1.51 12.28
N GLU A 175 33.87 2.31 12.22
CA GLU A 175 32.50 1.95 12.51
C GLU A 175 31.66 1.82 11.23
N PHE A 176 30.79 0.79 11.14
CA PHE A 176 30.18 0.42 9.86
C PHE A 176 28.67 0.20 9.88
N TRP A 177 27.97 0.32 11.01
CA TRP A 177 26.53 0.05 11.08
C TRP A 177 25.71 0.92 10.12
N SER A 178 26.02 2.20 10.02
CA SER A 178 25.31 3.14 9.16
C SER A 178 25.48 2.82 7.67
N ALA A 179 26.69 2.47 7.24
CA ALA A 179 26.97 2.03 5.87
C ALA A 179 26.29 0.69 5.52
N LEU A 180 26.20 -0.21 6.49
CA LEU A 180 25.50 -1.49 6.33
C LEU A 180 23.98 -1.29 6.29
N LEU A 181 23.42 -0.39 7.10
CA LEU A 181 22.00 -0.03 7.06
C LEU A 181 21.63 0.61 5.71
N GLU A 182 22.44 1.54 5.20
CA GLU A 182 22.25 2.11 3.86
C GLU A 182 22.24 1.01 2.78
N LYS A 183 23.15 0.03 2.87
CA LYS A 183 23.18 -1.11 1.96
C LYS A 183 21.90 -1.95 2.05
N ALA A 184 21.41 -2.23 3.26
CA ALA A 184 20.16 -2.97 3.45
C ALA A 184 18.98 -2.22 2.83
N TYR A 185 18.95 -0.91 3.00
CA TYR A 185 17.93 -0.04 2.41
C TYR A 185 18.06 0.01 0.87
N ALA A 186 19.27 0.05 0.33
CA ALA A 186 19.53 -0.05 -1.10
C ALA A 186 19.05 -1.40 -1.68
N LYS A 187 19.31 -2.50 -0.97
CA LYS A 187 18.79 -3.82 -1.34
C LYS A 187 17.27 -3.87 -1.35
N LEU A 188 16.63 -3.32 -0.32
CA LEU A 188 15.17 -3.24 -0.23
C LEU A 188 14.56 -2.55 -1.46
N ASN A 189 15.22 -1.51 -1.97
CA ASN A 189 14.79 -0.69 -3.10
C ASN A 189 15.40 -1.11 -4.45
N GLY A 190 16.29 -2.11 -4.46
CA GLY A 190 16.86 -2.74 -5.65
C GLY A 190 18.24 -2.24 -6.08
N SER A 191 18.67 -1.05 -5.68
CA SER A 191 20.03 -0.51 -5.92
C SER A 191 20.31 0.73 -5.08
N TYR A 192 21.57 1.12 -4.93
CA TYR A 192 21.94 2.40 -4.32
C TYR A 192 21.38 3.60 -5.11
N GLU A 193 21.41 3.56 -6.43
CA GLU A 193 20.84 4.64 -7.28
C GLU A 193 19.37 4.89 -7.02
N ALA A 194 18.60 3.86 -6.65
CA ALA A 194 17.18 3.99 -6.30
C ALA A 194 16.94 4.91 -5.08
N LEU A 195 17.97 5.14 -4.26
CA LEU A 195 17.91 6.03 -3.08
C LEU A 195 18.10 7.50 -3.44
N THR A 196 18.56 7.82 -4.65
CA THR A 196 18.76 9.21 -5.08
C THR A 196 17.43 9.98 -5.11
N GLY A 197 17.36 11.04 -4.30
CA GLY A 197 16.17 11.87 -4.13
C GLY A 197 15.02 11.14 -3.42
N GLY A 198 14.40 11.81 -2.47
CA GLY A 198 13.31 11.27 -1.68
C GLY A 198 12.80 12.28 -0.66
N SER A 199 11.90 11.86 0.21
CA SER A 199 11.39 12.61 1.35
C SER A 199 11.88 11.99 2.65
N THR A 200 12.23 12.80 3.63
CA THR A 200 12.60 12.36 4.98
C THR A 200 11.49 11.54 5.62
N THR A 201 10.24 11.89 5.33
CA THR A 201 9.06 11.14 5.77
C THR A 201 9.09 9.68 5.37
N GLU A 202 9.55 9.36 4.15
CA GLU A 202 9.66 7.97 3.67
C GLU A 202 10.64 7.15 4.53
N GLY A 203 11.77 7.74 4.91
CA GLY A 203 12.73 7.12 5.82
C GLY A 203 12.16 6.95 7.23
N PHE A 204 11.51 7.97 7.75
CA PHE A 204 10.87 7.92 9.07
C PHE A 204 9.82 6.83 9.17
N GLU A 205 8.94 6.73 8.17
CA GLU A 205 7.91 5.68 8.11
C GLU A 205 8.54 4.28 8.06
N ASP A 206 9.58 4.09 7.25
CA ASP A 206 10.24 2.79 7.10
C ASP A 206 11.01 2.37 8.36
N PHE A 207 11.41 3.31 9.20
CA PHE A 207 12.09 3.03 10.47
C PHE A 207 11.15 2.87 11.66
N THR A 208 9.94 3.42 11.60
CA THR A 208 9.07 3.49 12.76
C THR A 208 7.69 2.85 12.55
N GLY A 209 7.23 2.72 11.31
CA GLY A 209 5.83 2.39 11.02
C GLY A 209 4.84 3.52 11.31
N GLY A 210 5.35 4.69 11.72
CA GLY A 210 4.53 5.87 12.02
C GLY A 210 3.92 6.51 10.78
N ILE A 211 3.18 7.60 10.98
CA ILE A 211 2.62 8.44 9.94
C ILE A 211 3.21 9.85 10.04
N ALA A 212 3.57 10.42 8.91
CA ALA A 212 4.17 11.74 8.87
C ALA A 212 3.13 12.85 8.62
N GLU A 213 3.28 13.95 9.35
CA GLU A 213 2.53 15.18 9.15
C GLU A 213 3.49 16.26 8.61
N ASN A 214 3.02 17.02 7.63
CA ASN A 214 3.82 18.03 6.95
C ASN A 214 3.29 19.42 7.28
N TYR A 215 4.16 20.32 7.75
CA TYR A 215 3.85 21.68 8.10
C TYR A 215 4.60 22.66 7.18
N GLU A 216 3.86 23.49 6.42
CA GLU A 216 4.43 24.64 5.74
C GLU A 216 4.77 25.73 6.77
N LEU A 217 6.06 26.03 6.98
CA LEU A 217 6.51 26.95 8.03
C LEU A 217 6.05 28.38 7.79
N SER A 218 5.80 28.78 6.55
CA SER A 218 5.16 30.08 6.22
C SER A 218 3.73 30.22 6.75
N LYS A 219 3.09 29.09 7.11
CA LYS A 219 1.73 29.01 7.67
C LYS A 219 1.73 28.29 9.03
N ALA A 220 2.86 28.33 9.75
CA ALA A 220 3.03 27.62 11.01
C ALA A 220 1.92 27.98 12.02
N PRO A 221 1.21 26.98 12.59
CA PRO A 221 0.23 27.26 13.63
C PRO A 221 0.93 27.76 14.91
N PRO A 222 0.29 28.60 15.73
CA PRO A 222 0.89 29.20 16.93
C PRO A 222 1.42 28.16 17.94
N TYR A 223 0.86 26.95 17.95
CA TYR A 223 1.22 25.86 18.86
C TYR A 223 2.32 24.94 18.31
N LEU A 224 2.86 25.21 17.12
CA LEU A 224 3.79 24.27 16.44
C LEU A 224 5.04 23.99 17.29
N PHE A 225 5.62 24.99 17.97
CA PHE A 225 6.79 24.76 18.82
C PHE A 225 6.51 23.75 19.96
N LYS A 226 5.37 23.91 20.63
CA LYS A 226 4.94 22.96 21.69
C LYS A 226 4.67 21.56 21.13
N LEU A 227 4.12 21.50 19.92
CA LEU A 227 3.93 20.22 19.23
C LEU A 227 5.28 19.54 18.94
N MET A 228 6.28 20.29 18.49
CA MET A 228 7.65 19.78 18.27
C MET A 228 8.25 19.24 19.58
N GLN A 229 8.13 19.99 20.69
CA GLN A 229 8.62 19.53 21.99
C GLN A 229 7.94 18.24 22.44
N LYS A 230 6.61 18.18 22.37
CA LYS A 230 5.85 16.97 22.71
C LYS A 230 6.22 15.79 21.82
N ALA A 231 6.32 16.01 20.52
CA ALA A 231 6.68 14.97 19.56
C ALA A 231 8.08 14.39 19.84
N LEU A 232 9.08 15.24 20.08
CA LEU A 232 10.43 14.81 20.44
C LEU A 232 10.46 14.04 21.79
N THR A 233 9.69 14.47 22.77
CA THR A 233 9.58 13.78 24.07
C THR A 233 8.97 12.37 23.90
N LEU A 234 8.06 12.19 22.97
CA LEU A 234 7.42 10.90 22.66
C LEU A 234 8.25 10.02 21.70
N GLY A 235 9.47 10.42 21.34
CA GLY A 235 10.32 9.65 20.42
C GLY A 235 9.93 9.79 18.94
N SER A 236 9.12 10.81 18.59
CA SER A 236 8.81 11.07 17.16
C SER A 236 10.05 11.57 16.42
N LEU A 237 10.16 11.22 15.14
CA LEU A 237 11.24 11.68 14.27
C LEU A 237 10.82 12.96 13.54
N LEU A 238 11.68 13.98 13.58
CA LEU A 238 11.42 15.28 12.97
C LEU A 238 12.48 15.61 11.91
N GLY A 239 12.03 16.09 10.76
CA GLY A 239 12.90 16.59 9.69
C GLY A 239 12.46 17.97 9.21
N CYS A 240 13.38 18.69 8.59
CA CYS A 240 13.06 19.97 7.96
C CYS A 240 13.85 20.19 6.68
N SER A 241 13.36 21.06 5.81
CA SER A 241 14.01 21.37 4.54
C SER A 241 13.72 22.79 4.07
N ILE A 242 14.58 23.28 3.17
CA ILE A 242 14.41 24.54 2.46
C ILE A 242 14.06 24.19 1.01
N ASP A 243 12.87 24.62 0.56
CA ASP A 243 12.43 24.38 -0.81
C ASP A 243 13.30 25.11 -1.83
N ILE A 244 13.38 24.56 -3.03
CA ILE A 244 14.04 25.16 -4.19
C ILE A 244 12.98 25.65 -5.18
N THR A 245 13.27 26.75 -5.87
CA THR A 245 12.43 27.31 -6.94
C THR A 245 12.86 26.80 -8.32
N SER A 246 14.08 26.30 -8.42
CA SER A 246 14.62 25.71 -9.65
C SER A 246 15.66 24.63 -9.33
N SER A 247 15.89 23.70 -10.26
CA SER A 247 16.90 22.64 -10.11
C SER A 247 18.32 23.15 -9.91
N TYR A 248 18.63 24.38 -10.36
CA TYR A 248 19.94 25.01 -10.15
C TYR A 248 20.20 25.43 -8.70
N GLU A 249 19.15 25.52 -7.89
CA GLU A 249 19.28 25.84 -6.45
C GLU A 249 19.52 24.60 -5.59
N SER A 250 19.42 23.40 -6.16
CA SER A 250 19.69 22.17 -5.41
C SER A 250 21.11 22.18 -4.85
N GLU A 251 21.21 21.94 -3.54
CA GLU A 251 22.46 21.98 -2.76
C GLU A 251 23.17 23.36 -2.75
N ALA A 252 22.47 24.44 -3.14
CA ALA A 252 23.03 25.78 -3.05
C ALA A 252 23.12 26.24 -1.59
N VAL A 253 24.33 26.69 -1.19
CA VAL A 253 24.60 27.17 0.17
C VAL A 253 24.24 28.64 0.27
N THR A 254 23.36 28.99 1.24
CA THR A 254 22.97 30.39 1.52
C THR A 254 24.13 31.16 2.18
N SER A 255 23.99 32.50 2.26
CA SER A 255 24.96 33.36 2.97
C SER A 255 25.10 33.03 4.46
N LEU A 256 24.07 32.42 5.05
CA LEU A 256 24.04 31.98 6.44
C LEU A 256 24.39 30.48 6.60
N LYS A 257 24.96 29.88 5.56
CA LYS A 257 25.43 28.49 5.53
C LYS A 257 24.34 27.43 5.63
N LEU A 258 23.12 27.74 5.26
CA LEU A 258 22.06 26.73 5.08
C LEU A 258 22.04 26.24 3.64
N VAL A 259 21.70 24.98 3.44
CA VAL A 259 21.69 24.28 2.13
C VAL A 259 20.27 24.15 1.63
N LYS A 260 19.99 24.63 0.42
CA LYS A 260 18.68 24.52 -0.22
C LYS A 260 18.49 23.16 -0.88
N GLY A 261 17.24 22.68 -0.89
CA GLY A 261 16.91 21.35 -1.47
C GLY A 261 17.58 20.21 -0.73
N HIS A 262 17.86 20.37 0.55
CA HIS A 262 18.57 19.46 1.40
C HIS A 262 17.76 19.15 2.66
N ALA A 263 17.80 17.89 3.10
CA ALA A 263 17.08 17.43 4.27
C ALA A 263 17.95 17.53 5.53
N TYR A 264 17.35 17.99 6.61
CA TYR A 264 17.94 18.12 7.94
C TYR A 264 17.11 17.35 8.97
N SER A 265 17.76 16.85 10.02
CA SER A 265 17.06 16.32 11.20
C SER A 265 16.84 17.44 12.22
N VAL A 266 15.67 17.47 12.87
CA VAL A 266 15.44 18.27 14.07
C VAL A 266 15.69 17.38 15.29
N THR A 267 16.67 17.74 16.11
CA THR A 267 17.18 16.86 17.17
C THR A 267 16.80 17.31 18.57
N SER A 268 16.41 18.58 18.75
CA SER A 268 15.86 19.09 20.02
C SER A 268 15.05 20.37 19.82
N ALA A 269 14.17 20.68 20.78
CA ALA A 269 13.42 21.93 20.87
C ALA A 269 13.33 22.36 22.34
N GLU A 270 14.01 23.43 22.72
CA GLU A 270 14.21 23.83 24.10
C GLU A 270 13.82 25.28 24.34
N GLU A 271 13.41 25.59 25.55
CA GLU A 271 13.14 26.95 26.02
C GLU A 271 14.22 27.38 27.03
N VAL A 272 14.84 28.54 26.76
CA VAL A 272 15.91 29.09 27.62
C VAL A 272 15.59 30.55 27.99
N HIS A 273 16.17 31.00 29.10
CA HIS A 273 16.03 32.41 29.56
C HIS A 273 17.25 33.23 29.16
N SER A 274 17.09 34.15 28.23
CA SER A 274 18.09 35.11 27.80
C SER A 274 17.73 36.52 28.32
N TYR A 275 18.57 37.06 29.19
CA TYR A 275 18.28 38.37 29.87
C TYR A 275 16.88 38.44 30.50
N GLY A 276 16.36 37.31 31.01
CA GLY A 276 15.01 37.23 31.65
C GLY A 276 13.87 37.12 30.64
N HIS A 277 14.13 37.01 29.36
CA HIS A 277 13.10 36.75 28.33
C HIS A 277 13.19 35.29 27.91
N LEU A 278 12.03 34.64 27.72
CA LEU A 278 11.94 33.30 27.21
C LEU A 278 12.30 33.29 25.71
N VAL A 279 13.24 32.42 25.32
CA VAL A 279 13.67 32.22 23.95
C VAL A 279 13.46 30.74 23.60
N GLN A 280 12.79 30.48 22.49
CA GLN A 280 12.58 29.13 21.94
C GLN A 280 13.71 28.82 20.97
N LEU A 281 14.40 27.72 21.20
CA LEU A 281 15.53 27.25 20.40
C LEU A 281 15.22 25.89 19.76
N VAL A 282 15.68 25.71 18.54
CA VAL A 282 15.59 24.44 17.80
C VAL A 282 17.01 23.98 17.46
N ARG A 283 17.33 22.71 17.73
CA ARG A 283 18.59 22.09 17.34
C ARG A 283 18.37 21.30 16.05
N ILE A 284 19.24 21.54 15.08
CA ILE A 284 19.12 20.98 13.73
C ILE A 284 20.46 20.34 13.35
N ARG A 285 20.41 19.22 12.64
CA ARG A 285 21.58 18.52 12.12
C ARG A 285 21.59 18.49 10.61
N ASN A 286 22.72 18.90 10.03
CA ASN A 286 23.07 18.68 8.63
C ASN A 286 23.69 17.29 8.46
N PRO A 287 23.14 16.37 7.66
CA PRO A 287 23.71 15.03 7.43
C PRO A 287 25.06 15.04 6.72
N TRP A 288 25.53 16.18 6.22
CA TRP A 288 26.91 16.30 5.73
C TRP A 288 27.96 16.24 6.87
N GLY A 289 27.55 16.39 8.14
CA GLY A 289 28.43 16.48 9.28
C GLY A 289 29.26 17.77 9.32
N GLN A 290 28.90 18.76 8.53
CA GLN A 290 29.57 20.06 8.39
C GLN A 290 28.62 21.07 7.71
N VAL A 291 29.05 22.32 7.56
CA VAL A 291 28.25 23.42 6.98
C VAL A 291 27.05 23.74 7.87
N GLU A 292 27.32 24.53 8.89
CA GLU A 292 26.39 24.88 9.96
C GLU A 292 25.90 26.33 9.85
N TRP A 293 24.74 26.60 10.44
CA TRP A 293 24.18 27.93 10.61
C TRP A 293 25.16 28.92 11.24
N THR A 294 25.27 30.12 10.70
CA THR A 294 26.17 31.19 11.17
C THR A 294 25.45 32.41 11.72
N GLY A 295 24.14 32.34 11.87
CA GLY A 295 23.32 33.40 12.47
C GLY A 295 23.28 33.35 14.00
N PRO A 296 22.32 34.04 14.63
CA PRO A 296 22.11 34.03 16.08
C PRO A 296 21.94 32.60 16.62
N TRP A 297 22.47 32.32 17.82
CA TRP A 297 22.45 31.02 18.48
C TRP A 297 23.27 29.92 17.80
N SER A 298 24.03 30.26 16.74
CA SER A 298 25.00 29.34 16.17
C SER A 298 26.12 29.03 17.17
N ASP A 299 26.92 28.03 16.85
CA ASP A 299 28.08 27.68 17.65
C ASP A 299 29.01 28.88 17.89
N ASN A 300 29.45 29.03 19.12
CA ASN A 300 30.30 30.14 19.58
C ASN A 300 29.67 31.56 19.41
N SER A 301 28.37 31.68 19.13
CA SER A 301 27.72 32.98 19.04
C SER A 301 27.62 33.69 20.40
N LYS A 302 27.50 35.02 20.36
CA LYS A 302 27.45 35.86 21.59
C LYS A 302 26.20 35.64 22.43
N GLU A 303 25.13 35.19 21.85
CA GLU A 303 23.84 34.93 22.47
C GLU A 303 23.98 33.93 23.63
N TRP A 304 24.87 32.96 23.53
CA TRP A 304 25.18 31.99 24.57
C TRP A 304 25.70 32.57 25.88
N ASN A 305 26.21 33.82 25.86
CA ASN A 305 26.67 34.52 27.06
C ASN A 305 25.51 35.11 27.88
N SER A 306 24.31 35.11 27.35
CA SER A 306 23.10 35.66 28.00
C SER A 306 22.33 34.65 28.83
N ILE A 307 22.69 33.33 28.74
CA ILE A 307 22.02 32.23 29.42
C ILE A 307 22.76 31.91 30.72
N GLN A 308 22.00 31.45 31.73
CA GLN A 308 22.57 30.99 32.99
C GLN A 308 23.43 29.72 32.77
N PRO A 309 24.56 29.57 33.50
CA PRO A 309 25.46 28.43 33.33
C PRO A 309 24.77 27.06 33.47
N GLU A 310 23.77 26.96 34.34
CA GLU A 310 23.02 25.72 34.61
C GLU A 310 22.12 25.32 33.43
N GLU A 311 21.48 26.29 32.77
CA GLU A 311 20.71 26.04 31.54
C GLU A 311 21.68 25.73 30.37
N LYS A 312 22.74 26.48 30.26
CA LYS A 312 23.77 26.29 29.24
C LYS A 312 24.44 24.90 29.29
N ALA A 313 24.69 24.39 30.49
CA ALA A 313 25.30 23.08 30.70
C ALA A 313 24.44 21.91 30.22
N LYS A 314 23.13 22.12 30.09
CA LYS A 314 22.18 21.10 29.57
C LYS A 314 22.17 21.04 28.03
N LEU A 315 22.65 22.08 27.39
CA LEU A 315 22.63 22.23 25.95
C LEU A 315 24.03 21.92 25.39
N VAL A 316 24.14 20.90 24.56
CA VAL A 316 25.37 20.67 23.79
C VAL A 316 25.34 21.66 22.63
N TYR A 317 26.30 22.60 22.56
CA TYR A 317 26.25 23.71 21.63
C TYR A 317 27.59 24.06 20.95
N SER A 318 28.57 23.19 21.05
CA SER A 318 29.90 23.46 20.46
C SER A 318 30.49 22.21 19.84
N GLY A 319 30.82 22.28 18.57
CA GLY A 319 31.51 21.26 17.80
C GLY A 319 31.21 21.45 16.32
N GLU A 320 32.21 21.30 15.47
CA GLU A 320 31.98 21.22 14.01
C GLU A 320 31.55 19.78 13.67
N ASP A 321 30.34 19.41 14.04
CA ASP A 321 29.80 18.05 13.85
C ASP A 321 28.52 18.01 12.99
N GLY A 322 28.16 19.18 12.43
CA GLY A 322 26.96 19.36 11.61
C GLY A 322 25.71 19.68 12.40
N GLU A 323 25.76 19.76 13.74
CA GLU A 323 24.64 20.20 14.59
C GLU A 323 24.77 21.67 14.99
N PHE A 324 23.67 22.39 14.96
CA PHE A 324 23.63 23.78 15.36
C PHE A 324 22.28 24.13 16.00
N TRP A 325 22.30 25.16 16.82
CA TRP A 325 21.11 25.77 17.37
C TRP A 325 20.70 27.00 16.58
N MET A 326 19.42 27.31 16.57
CA MET A 326 18.87 28.57 16.07
C MET A 326 17.60 28.92 16.82
N ALA A 327 17.24 30.20 16.82
CA ALA A 327 15.95 30.62 17.37
C ALA A 327 14.80 30.05 16.52
N TYR A 328 13.70 29.66 17.16
CA TYR A 328 12.51 29.19 16.47
C TYR A 328 11.96 30.24 15.48
N SER A 329 12.07 31.54 15.81
CA SER A 329 11.73 32.63 14.90
C SER A 329 12.57 32.63 13.61
N ASP A 330 13.87 32.32 13.71
CA ASP A 330 14.73 32.17 12.54
C ASP A 330 14.42 30.88 11.79
N PHE A 331 14.15 29.81 12.51
CA PHE A 331 13.75 28.53 11.92
C PHE A 331 12.57 28.65 10.98
N ILE A 332 11.46 29.27 11.43
CA ILE A 332 10.27 29.45 10.58
C ILE A 332 10.48 30.44 9.42
N GLN A 333 11.51 31.28 9.48
CA GLN A 333 11.86 32.21 8.38
C GLN A 333 12.79 31.58 7.35
N GLN A 334 13.70 30.72 7.78
CA GLN A 334 14.75 30.17 6.93
C GLN A 334 14.36 28.83 6.28
N PHE A 335 13.61 28.01 7.00
CA PHE A 335 13.13 26.73 6.49
C PHE A 335 11.74 26.85 5.88
N SER A 336 11.43 25.99 4.92
CA SER A 336 10.14 25.97 4.21
C SER A 336 9.17 24.97 4.82
N LYS A 337 9.69 23.82 5.27
CA LYS A 337 8.89 22.68 5.73
C LYS A 337 9.44 22.08 7.01
N LEU A 338 8.51 21.59 7.83
CA LEU A 338 8.77 20.69 8.94
C LEU A 338 7.95 19.42 8.72
N GLU A 339 8.59 18.27 8.88
CA GLU A 339 8.01 16.93 8.79
C GLU A 339 8.09 16.29 10.17
N ILE A 340 6.97 15.80 10.70
CA ILE A 340 6.89 15.15 12.01
C ILE A 340 6.29 13.75 11.81
N CYS A 341 7.06 12.70 12.08
CA CYS A 341 6.57 11.33 12.04
C CYS A 341 6.08 10.90 13.43
N ASN A 342 4.77 10.83 13.56
CA ASN A 342 4.06 10.53 14.81
C ASN A 342 3.41 9.14 14.78
N LEU A 343 2.71 8.82 15.88
CA LEU A 343 1.82 7.65 15.99
C LEU A 343 2.51 6.36 15.54
N THR A 344 3.76 6.20 15.95
CA THR A 344 4.47 4.94 15.80
C THR A 344 3.86 3.87 16.72
N PRO A 345 4.06 2.58 16.51
CA PRO A 345 3.59 1.55 17.41
C PRO A 345 4.01 1.78 18.89
N ASP A 346 5.16 2.41 19.11
CA ASP A 346 5.63 2.76 20.46
C ASP A 346 4.88 3.93 21.07
N THR A 347 4.72 5.00 20.31
CA THR A 347 3.97 6.17 20.77
C THR A 347 2.50 5.81 21.02
N LEU A 348 1.90 4.94 20.20
CA LEU A 348 0.53 4.45 20.41
C LEU A 348 0.39 3.60 21.68
N SER A 349 1.44 2.98 22.17
CA SER A 349 1.45 2.20 23.42
C SER A 349 1.75 3.06 24.65
N SER A 350 2.16 4.33 24.51
CA SER A 350 2.39 5.25 25.61
C SER A 350 1.07 5.73 26.25
N GLU A 351 1.10 6.09 27.53
CA GLU A 351 -0.10 6.61 28.23
C GLU A 351 -0.66 7.87 27.58
N ASP A 352 0.21 8.74 27.04
CA ASP A 352 -0.17 10.00 26.39
C ASP A 352 -0.84 9.81 25.01
N ALA A 353 -0.59 8.70 24.33
CA ALA A 353 -1.14 8.41 23.00
C ALA A 353 -2.00 7.14 22.96
N SER A 354 -2.23 6.49 24.10
CA SER A 354 -2.97 5.22 24.20
C SER A 354 -4.43 5.31 23.77
N HIS A 355 -4.98 6.51 23.67
CA HIS A 355 -6.34 6.75 23.18
C HIS A 355 -6.46 6.75 21.65
N TRP A 356 -5.37 6.80 20.90
CA TRP A 356 -5.41 6.75 19.44
C TRP A 356 -5.74 5.36 18.91
N ASN A 357 -6.68 5.31 17.98
CA ASN A 357 -7.10 4.10 17.28
C ASN A 357 -6.53 4.08 15.87
N TYR A 358 -6.19 2.90 15.40
CA TYR A 358 -5.56 2.69 14.10
C TYR A 358 -6.31 1.66 13.27
N ASN A 359 -6.62 2.02 12.03
CA ASN A 359 -7.18 1.12 11.01
C ASN A 359 -6.31 1.18 9.75
N GLN A 360 -6.05 0.00 9.15
CA GLN A 360 -5.26 -0.13 7.94
C GLN A 360 -6.01 -0.97 6.89
N PHE A 361 -6.02 -0.47 5.66
CA PHE A 361 -6.63 -1.16 4.54
C PHE A 361 -5.65 -1.23 3.36
N GLU A 362 -5.55 -2.40 2.74
CA GLU A 362 -4.84 -2.57 1.48
C GLU A 362 -5.81 -2.48 0.32
N GLY A 363 -5.42 -1.81 -0.75
CA GLY A 363 -6.21 -1.69 -1.95
C GLY A 363 -5.36 -1.61 -3.21
N ASN A 364 -6.04 -1.72 -4.35
CA ASN A 364 -5.40 -1.67 -5.65
C ASN A 364 -6.18 -0.77 -6.60
N TRP A 365 -5.47 0.02 -7.37
CA TRP A 365 -5.99 0.65 -8.58
C TRP A 365 -5.66 -0.24 -9.77
N ARG A 366 -6.68 -0.82 -10.37
CA ARG A 366 -6.57 -1.72 -11.50
C ARG A 366 -7.19 -1.09 -12.74
N VAL A 367 -6.43 -1.07 -13.82
CA VAL A 367 -6.95 -0.60 -15.11
C VAL A 367 -8.16 -1.44 -15.52
N GLY A 368 -9.21 -0.76 -15.96
CA GLY A 368 -10.48 -1.39 -16.33
C GLY A 368 -11.36 -1.84 -15.15
N SER A 369 -10.99 -1.53 -13.88
CA SER A 369 -11.78 -1.90 -12.71
C SER A 369 -11.79 -0.79 -11.66
N THR A 370 -10.74 -0.69 -10.83
CA THR A 370 -10.69 0.21 -9.67
C THR A 370 -9.78 1.43 -9.86
N ALA A 371 -9.17 1.62 -11.04
CA ALA A 371 -8.34 2.78 -11.37
C ALA A 371 -9.18 3.94 -11.93
N GLY A 372 -10.08 4.47 -11.11
CA GLY A 372 -11.06 5.48 -11.51
C GLY A 372 -10.51 6.90 -11.69
N GLY A 373 -9.33 7.20 -11.15
CA GLY A 373 -8.79 8.56 -11.15
C GLY A 373 -9.49 9.49 -10.14
N CYS A 374 -9.06 10.75 -10.08
CA CYS A 374 -9.69 11.75 -9.22
C CYS A 374 -11.05 12.23 -9.79
N ARG A 375 -11.73 13.11 -9.05
CA ARG A 375 -13.05 13.63 -9.41
C ARG A 375 -13.10 14.33 -10.79
N ASN A 376 -11.96 14.71 -11.36
CA ASN A 376 -11.89 15.26 -12.72
C ASN A 376 -12.22 14.21 -13.80
N ASN A 377 -12.34 12.94 -13.41
CA ASN A 377 -12.75 11.81 -14.26
C ASN A 377 -14.16 11.33 -13.83
N PRO A 378 -15.23 12.07 -14.12
CA PRO A 378 -16.56 11.82 -13.55
C PRO A 378 -17.14 10.45 -13.94
N ALA A 379 -16.82 9.94 -15.11
CA ALA A 379 -17.28 8.63 -15.58
C ALA A 379 -16.70 7.46 -14.78
N THR A 380 -15.51 7.63 -14.19
CA THR A 380 -14.75 6.52 -13.59
C THR A 380 -14.45 6.71 -12.11
N PHE A 381 -14.55 7.92 -11.58
CA PHE A 381 -14.19 8.26 -10.19
C PHE A 381 -14.86 7.34 -9.15
N CYS A 382 -16.13 7.02 -9.32
CA CYS A 382 -16.90 6.18 -8.38
C CYS A 382 -16.43 4.72 -8.33
N SER A 383 -15.61 4.27 -9.30
CA SER A 383 -15.07 2.91 -9.30
C SER A 383 -13.87 2.71 -8.38
N ASN A 384 -13.25 3.79 -7.90
CA ASN A 384 -12.19 3.69 -6.92
C ASN A 384 -12.65 2.91 -5.68
N PRO A 385 -11.75 2.24 -4.97
CA PRO A 385 -12.05 1.64 -3.68
C PRO A 385 -12.60 2.69 -2.71
N GLN A 386 -13.59 2.30 -1.91
CA GLN A 386 -14.27 3.17 -0.95
C GLN A 386 -14.23 2.54 0.44
N TYR A 387 -13.98 3.37 1.45
CA TYR A 387 -13.85 2.94 2.84
C TYR A 387 -14.74 3.80 3.72
N VAL A 388 -15.64 3.17 4.48
CA VAL A 388 -16.49 3.88 5.43
C VAL A 388 -15.79 3.98 6.77
N ILE A 389 -15.92 5.14 7.41
CA ILE A 389 -15.53 5.36 8.79
C ILE A 389 -16.68 6.00 9.55
N LYS A 390 -16.93 5.55 10.78
CA LYS A 390 -17.93 6.10 11.70
C LYS A 390 -17.21 6.73 12.88
N LEU A 391 -17.34 8.05 13.01
CA LEU A 391 -16.86 8.86 14.12
C LEU A 391 -18.04 9.06 15.09
N GLU A 392 -17.96 8.54 16.30
CA GLU A 392 -19.08 8.54 17.24
C GLU A 392 -18.96 9.63 18.29
N GLU A 393 -17.77 9.91 18.78
CA GLU A 393 -17.52 10.82 19.91
C GLU A 393 -16.50 11.88 19.55
N GLU A 394 -16.71 13.10 20.04
CA GLU A 394 -15.74 14.20 19.93
C GLU A 394 -14.55 14.00 20.87
N ASP A 395 -13.43 14.66 20.58
CA ASP A 395 -12.22 14.59 21.37
C ASP A 395 -12.44 15.22 22.77
N ASP A 396 -11.83 14.64 23.82
CA ASP A 396 -12.05 15.09 25.20
C ASP A 396 -11.41 16.44 25.53
N ASP A 397 -10.21 16.70 24.99
CA ASP A 397 -9.44 17.91 25.27
C ASP A 397 -8.67 18.35 24.00
N PRO A 398 -9.33 19.06 23.09
CA PRO A 398 -8.72 19.42 21.82
C PRO A 398 -7.56 20.40 22.02
N LEU A 399 -6.35 20.01 21.62
CA LEU A 399 -5.13 20.84 21.67
C LEU A 399 -5.27 22.19 20.92
N ASP A 400 -6.17 22.22 19.94
CA ASP A 400 -6.46 23.37 19.10
C ASP A 400 -7.63 24.22 19.62
N GLY A 401 -8.36 23.75 20.64
CA GLY A 401 -9.54 24.40 21.21
C GLY A 401 -10.78 24.35 20.32
N GLU A 402 -10.79 23.48 19.28
CA GLU A 402 -11.93 23.27 18.38
C GLU A 402 -12.66 21.97 18.71
N ASP A 403 -13.99 21.99 18.73
CA ASP A 403 -14.81 20.80 18.95
C ASP A 403 -14.82 19.91 17.69
N GLY A 404 -14.87 18.59 17.89
CA GLY A 404 -14.98 17.61 16.80
C GLY A 404 -14.14 16.35 17.03
N CYS A 405 -14.16 15.46 16.04
CA CYS A 405 -13.40 14.22 16.03
C CYS A 405 -12.13 14.42 15.21
N THR A 406 -10.96 14.25 15.80
CA THR A 406 -9.69 14.30 15.07
C THR A 406 -9.48 12.99 14.31
N ILE A 407 -9.23 13.13 13.01
CA ILE A 407 -8.90 12.04 12.10
C ILE A 407 -7.65 12.40 11.30
N LEU A 408 -6.68 11.49 11.27
CA LEU A 408 -5.50 11.58 10.42
C LEU A 408 -5.56 10.46 9.39
N VAL A 409 -5.53 10.83 8.12
CA VAL A 409 -5.63 9.88 7.00
C VAL A 409 -4.35 9.91 6.20
N GLY A 410 -3.72 8.75 6.02
CA GLY A 410 -2.55 8.55 5.17
C GLY A 410 -2.85 7.60 4.02
N LEU A 411 -2.53 8.02 2.81
CA LEU A 411 -2.60 7.19 1.60
C LEU A 411 -1.18 6.94 1.10
N MET A 412 -0.72 5.71 1.23
CA MET A 412 0.62 5.28 0.84
C MET A 412 0.57 4.38 -0.39
N GLN A 413 1.30 4.71 -1.46
CA GLN A 413 1.45 3.85 -2.63
C GLN A 413 2.63 2.89 -2.46
N LYS A 414 2.47 1.64 -2.96
CA LYS A 414 3.45 0.57 -2.79
C LYS A 414 4.45 0.51 -3.96
N ASP A 415 5.67 0.07 -3.65
CA ASP A 415 6.73 -0.36 -4.59
C ASP A 415 7.17 0.66 -5.66
N GLY A 416 6.73 1.91 -5.58
CA GLY A 416 7.00 2.91 -6.62
C GLY A 416 8.49 3.23 -6.81
N ARG A 417 9.32 3.14 -5.76
CA ARG A 417 10.76 3.39 -5.85
C ARG A 417 11.47 2.34 -6.70
N LYS A 418 11.06 1.09 -6.64
CA LYS A 418 11.59 -0.01 -7.49
C LYS A 418 11.27 0.19 -8.97
N ASP A 419 10.17 0.86 -9.28
CA ASP A 419 9.73 1.12 -10.64
C ASP A 419 10.56 2.22 -11.35
N LYS A 420 11.29 3.06 -10.60
CA LYS A 420 12.23 4.05 -11.16
C LYS A 420 13.24 3.44 -12.14
N ARG A 421 13.71 2.21 -11.86
CA ARG A 421 14.59 1.45 -12.75
C ARG A 421 14.02 1.25 -14.16
N PHE A 422 12.70 1.26 -14.30
CA PHE A 422 12.00 1.09 -15.57
C PHE A 422 11.51 2.42 -16.14
N GLY A 423 12.01 3.55 -15.65
CA GLY A 423 11.62 4.90 -16.07
C GLY A 423 10.17 5.25 -15.67
N ARG A 424 9.66 4.62 -14.62
CA ARG A 424 8.32 4.89 -14.08
C ARG A 424 8.45 5.68 -12.79
N ASP A 425 7.78 6.82 -12.74
CA ASP A 425 7.64 7.58 -11.51
C ASP A 425 6.46 7.09 -10.66
N LEU A 426 6.44 7.54 -9.40
CA LEU A 426 5.31 7.41 -8.50
C LEU A 426 4.05 7.97 -9.14
N ASN A 427 2.90 7.35 -8.91
CA ASN A 427 1.62 7.93 -9.30
C ASN A 427 1.38 9.22 -8.51
N THR A 428 0.71 10.18 -9.14
CA THR A 428 0.15 11.34 -8.44
C THR A 428 -1.10 10.85 -7.71
N ILE A 429 -1.08 10.83 -6.37
CA ILE A 429 -2.12 10.27 -5.53
C ILE A 429 -2.76 11.30 -4.62
N GLY A 430 -3.95 11.00 -4.16
CA GLY A 430 -4.69 11.78 -3.19
C GLY A 430 -5.98 11.05 -2.79
N PHE A 431 -6.73 11.64 -1.87
CA PHE A 431 -7.99 11.08 -1.42
C PHE A 431 -9.03 12.18 -1.20
N ALA A 432 -10.30 11.81 -1.21
CA ALA A 432 -11.40 12.68 -0.90
C ALA A 432 -12.31 12.03 0.16
N ILE A 433 -12.88 12.85 1.05
CA ILE A 433 -13.77 12.41 2.12
C ILE A 433 -15.15 13.01 1.87
N TYR A 434 -16.17 12.14 1.88
CA TYR A 434 -17.56 12.50 1.67
C TYR A 434 -18.40 12.12 2.89
N LYS A 435 -19.41 12.91 3.20
CA LYS A 435 -20.38 12.52 4.24
C LYS A 435 -21.21 11.34 3.71
N PHE A 436 -21.26 10.26 4.49
CA PHE A 436 -22.04 9.08 4.15
C PHE A 436 -23.45 9.22 4.72
N MET A 437 -24.45 9.15 3.85
CA MET A 437 -25.87 9.16 4.21
C MET A 437 -26.58 7.89 3.72
N GLY A 438 -25.81 6.85 3.40
CA GLY A 438 -26.32 5.57 2.92
C GLY A 438 -26.87 4.72 4.06
N ARG A 439 -27.71 3.73 3.70
CA ARG A 439 -28.28 2.76 4.66
C ARG A 439 -27.56 1.42 4.65
N ASN A 440 -26.71 1.17 3.66
CA ASN A 440 -26.01 -0.10 3.45
C ASN A 440 -24.55 0.18 3.07
N ASN A 441 -23.62 -0.72 3.41
CA ASN A 441 -22.21 -0.67 3.01
C ASN A 441 -22.01 -0.96 1.51
N ILE A 442 -22.64 -0.16 0.66
CA ILE A 442 -22.58 -0.27 -0.80
C ILE A 442 -21.87 0.96 -1.33
N ASN A 443 -20.95 0.78 -2.28
CA ASN A 443 -20.21 1.87 -2.92
C ASN A 443 -21.17 2.96 -3.40
N LEU A 444 -20.76 4.20 -3.10
CA LEU A 444 -21.47 5.38 -3.60
C LEU A 444 -21.26 5.49 -5.12
N GLY A 445 -22.35 5.57 -5.84
CA GLY A 445 -22.37 5.71 -7.28
C GLY A 445 -22.17 7.17 -7.76
N PRO A 446 -22.14 7.38 -9.08
CA PRO A 446 -21.95 8.71 -9.68
C PRO A 446 -23.11 9.66 -9.35
N ASP A 447 -24.31 9.16 -9.16
CA ASP A 447 -25.50 9.92 -8.76
C ASP A 447 -25.33 10.62 -7.40
N VAL A 448 -24.54 10.06 -6.49
CA VAL A 448 -24.21 10.63 -5.18
C VAL A 448 -22.92 11.43 -5.25
N LEU A 449 -21.81 10.80 -5.64
CA LEU A 449 -20.47 11.38 -5.56
C LEU A 449 -20.26 12.59 -6.47
N LEU A 450 -20.93 12.64 -7.62
CA LEU A 450 -20.81 13.80 -8.52
C LEU A 450 -21.68 14.98 -8.09
N ARG A 451 -22.78 14.72 -7.35
CA ARG A 451 -23.68 15.77 -6.84
C ARG A 451 -23.21 16.36 -5.51
N GLN A 452 -22.51 15.60 -4.69
CA GLN A 452 -21.95 16.08 -3.42
C GLN A 452 -20.57 16.72 -3.63
N ARG A 453 -20.23 17.68 -2.79
CA ARG A 453 -18.83 18.12 -2.61
C ARG A 453 -18.17 17.26 -1.54
N SER A 454 -16.89 16.97 -1.70
CA SER A 454 -16.07 16.44 -0.61
C SER A 454 -16.06 17.45 0.54
N ILE A 455 -16.17 16.93 1.76
CA ILE A 455 -16.09 17.76 2.98
C ILE A 455 -14.64 17.97 3.42
N ALA A 456 -13.77 17.05 3.07
CA ALA A 456 -12.33 17.03 3.35
C ALA A 456 -11.62 16.21 2.27
N GLY A 457 -10.29 16.20 2.30
CA GLY A 457 -9.46 15.41 1.39
C GLY A 457 -8.05 15.96 1.35
N SER A 458 -7.15 15.29 0.66
CA SER A 458 -5.78 15.77 0.47
C SER A 458 -5.79 17.15 -0.22
N ASN A 459 -4.99 18.08 0.31
CA ASN A 459 -4.89 19.45 -0.20
C ASN A 459 -4.46 19.48 -1.65
N THR A 460 -3.55 18.58 -2.01
CA THR A 460 -3.04 18.43 -3.38
C THR A 460 -2.93 16.95 -3.74
N PHE A 461 -3.05 16.66 -5.02
CA PHE A 461 -2.61 15.40 -5.59
C PHE A 461 -1.13 15.52 -5.95
N ILE A 462 -0.30 14.65 -5.42
CA ILE A 462 1.16 14.73 -5.57
C ILE A 462 1.78 13.35 -5.75
N ASN A 463 2.94 13.27 -6.43
CA ASN A 463 3.68 12.06 -6.68
C ASN A 463 4.68 11.74 -5.53
N LEU A 464 4.18 11.69 -4.31
CA LEU A 464 4.90 11.21 -3.14
C LEU A 464 4.53 9.77 -2.80
N ARG A 465 5.35 9.12 -1.98
CA ARG A 465 5.03 7.77 -1.50
C ARG A 465 3.78 7.77 -0.64
N GLU A 466 3.67 8.68 0.30
CA GLU A 466 2.48 8.89 1.13
C GLU A 466 1.97 10.33 1.04
N VAL A 467 0.66 10.47 1.08
CA VAL A 467 -0.05 11.73 1.26
C VAL A 467 -0.89 11.59 2.51
N SER A 468 -0.61 12.40 3.53
CA SER A 468 -1.27 12.39 4.83
C SER A 468 -1.84 13.77 5.15
N GLU A 469 -3.01 13.79 5.78
CA GLU A 469 -3.68 15.03 6.20
C GLU A 469 -4.48 14.78 7.47
N ARG A 470 -4.46 15.78 8.37
CA ARG A 470 -5.24 15.83 9.60
C ARG A 470 -6.50 16.63 9.39
N PHE A 471 -7.62 16.12 9.88
CA PHE A 471 -8.92 16.77 9.82
C PHE A 471 -9.59 16.77 11.18
N LYS A 472 -10.46 17.74 11.40
CA LYS A 472 -11.43 17.77 12.47
C LYS A 472 -12.82 17.74 11.88
N LEU A 473 -13.56 16.67 12.14
CA LEU A 473 -14.87 16.42 11.55
C LEU A 473 -15.92 16.26 12.65
N PRO A 474 -17.16 16.73 12.44
CA PRO A 474 -18.27 16.43 13.36
C PRO A 474 -18.51 14.91 13.48
N PRO A 475 -19.09 14.43 14.58
CA PRO A 475 -19.57 13.05 14.67
C PRO A 475 -20.45 12.67 13.48
N GLY A 476 -20.26 11.49 12.91
CA GLY A 476 -21.00 11.03 11.73
C GLY A 476 -20.30 9.92 10.97
N GLU A 477 -20.92 9.52 9.89
CA GLU A 477 -20.36 8.50 8.98
C GLU A 477 -19.79 9.17 7.73
N TYR A 478 -18.62 8.70 7.30
CA TYR A 478 -17.87 9.27 6.19
C TYR A 478 -17.33 8.19 5.28
N VAL A 479 -17.15 8.52 4.01
CA VAL A 479 -16.51 7.65 3.02
C VAL A 479 -15.22 8.29 2.55
N ILE A 480 -14.12 7.55 2.67
CA ILE A 480 -12.80 7.92 2.16
C ILE A 480 -12.61 7.22 0.82
N ILE A 481 -12.23 7.98 -0.20
CA ILE A 481 -12.00 7.49 -1.57
C ILE A 481 -10.57 7.81 -1.98
N PRO A 482 -9.63 6.86 -1.82
CA PRO A 482 -8.27 6.98 -2.33
C PRO A 482 -8.26 6.86 -3.86
N SER A 483 -7.51 7.73 -4.53
CA SER A 483 -7.42 7.71 -5.98
C SER A 483 -6.07 8.19 -6.51
N THR A 484 -5.75 7.81 -7.73
CA THR A 484 -4.73 8.48 -8.55
C THR A 484 -5.33 9.73 -9.17
N PHE A 485 -4.52 10.70 -9.59
CA PHE A 485 -5.01 11.89 -10.28
C PHE A 485 -5.62 11.54 -11.65
N GLU A 486 -4.88 10.77 -12.45
CA GLU A 486 -5.34 10.29 -13.74
C GLU A 486 -6.09 8.97 -13.59
N SER A 487 -7.13 8.75 -14.39
CA SER A 487 -7.77 7.44 -14.53
C SER A 487 -6.84 6.44 -15.23
N HIS A 488 -7.12 5.15 -15.08
CA HIS A 488 -6.37 4.05 -15.71
C HIS A 488 -4.91 3.93 -15.26
N ARG A 489 -4.52 4.55 -14.13
CA ARG A 489 -3.21 4.36 -13.51
C ARG A 489 -3.26 3.18 -12.54
N LYS A 490 -2.50 2.14 -12.85
CA LYS A 490 -2.37 0.98 -11.96
C LYS A 490 -1.47 1.28 -10.77
N GLY A 491 -1.79 0.71 -9.62
CA GLY A 491 -0.96 0.77 -8.42
C GLY A 491 -1.59 0.00 -7.27
N SER A 492 -0.79 -0.30 -6.28
CA SER A 492 -1.25 -0.83 -5.00
C SER A 492 -1.02 0.22 -3.92
N PHE A 493 -1.90 0.26 -2.93
CA PHE A 493 -1.80 1.24 -1.85
C PHE A 493 -2.15 0.65 -0.49
N VAL A 494 -1.76 1.37 0.54
CA VAL A 494 -2.24 1.21 1.91
C VAL A 494 -2.95 2.51 2.29
N LEU A 495 -4.16 2.40 2.78
CA LEU A 495 -4.89 3.48 3.43
C LEU A 495 -4.78 3.29 4.94
N ARG A 496 -4.23 4.28 5.64
CA ARG A 496 -4.06 4.33 7.08
C ARG A 496 -4.98 5.38 7.66
N VAL A 497 -5.71 5.02 8.70
CA VAL A 497 -6.66 5.92 9.36
C VAL A 497 -6.42 5.87 10.87
N PHE A 498 -6.11 7.02 11.45
CA PHE A 498 -5.91 7.20 12.87
C PHE A 498 -7.00 8.13 13.42
N THR A 499 -7.56 7.80 14.58
CA THR A 499 -8.58 8.60 15.27
C THR A 499 -8.28 8.66 16.76
N GLU A 500 -8.54 9.79 17.42
CA GLU A 500 -8.32 9.91 18.86
C GLU A 500 -9.34 9.09 19.66
N LYS A 501 -10.56 8.99 19.19
CA LYS A 501 -11.61 8.14 19.78
C LYS A 501 -11.81 6.87 18.96
N GLU A 502 -12.41 5.85 19.57
CA GLU A 502 -12.75 4.63 18.87
C GLU A 502 -13.64 4.91 17.66
N ALA A 503 -13.25 4.39 16.52
CA ALA A 503 -13.95 4.56 15.27
C ALA A 503 -14.04 3.24 14.51
N ALA A 504 -15.26 2.87 14.13
CA ALA A 504 -15.47 1.72 13.28
C ALA A 504 -15.13 2.08 11.83
N ALA A 505 -14.16 1.38 11.25
CA ALA A 505 -13.80 1.56 9.86
C ALA A 505 -13.81 0.23 9.10
N SER A 506 -14.31 0.24 7.87
CA SER A 506 -14.36 -0.96 7.02
C SER A 506 -14.36 -0.61 5.53
N PRO A 507 -13.84 -1.49 4.65
CA PRO A 507 -14.07 -1.34 3.23
C PRO A 507 -15.55 -1.49 2.91
N MET A 508 -16.04 -0.71 1.94
CA MET A 508 -17.37 -0.85 1.39
C MET A 508 -17.43 -2.05 0.43
N ASP A 509 -18.66 -2.48 0.08
CA ASP A 509 -18.90 -3.65 -0.80
C ASP A 509 -18.26 -4.96 -0.29
N THR A 510 -18.32 -5.21 1.01
CA THR A 510 -17.84 -6.48 1.58
C THR A 510 -18.86 -7.60 1.47
N GLU A 511 -20.13 -7.28 1.26
CA GLU A 511 -21.20 -8.27 1.14
C GLU A 511 -21.20 -8.93 -0.24
N ILE A 512 -21.19 -10.25 -0.22
CA ILE A 512 -21.34 -11.07 -1.42
C ILE A 512 -22.61 -11.88 -1.25
N SER A 513 -23.61 -11.62 -2.10
CA SER A 513 -24.89 -12.31 -2.06
C SER A 513 -25.48 -12.47 -3.44
N ALA A 514 -26.45 -13.39 -3.57
CA ALA A 514 -27.22 -13.57 -4.79
C ALA A 514 -28.69 -13.86 -4.49
N ASP A 515 -29.57 -13.12 -5.17
CA ASP A 515 -31.00 -13.39 -5.19
C ASP A 515 -31.33 -14.43 -6.27
N VAL A 516 -30.99 -15.68 -5.99
CA VAL A 516 -31.24 -16.80 -6.90
C VAL A 516 -32.57 -17.43 -6.56
N LYS A 517 -33.65 -16.91 -7.17
CA LYS A 517 -35.01 -17.46 -7.00
C LYS A 517 -35.19 -18.71 -7.85
N LYS A 518 -35.76 -19.78 -7.25
CA LYS A 518 -36.21 -20.93 -8.00
C LYS A 518 -37.47 -20.53 -8.79
N GLN A 519 -37.39 -20.59 -10.11
CA GLN A 519 -38.55 -20.44 -10.98
C GLN A 519 -39.21 -21.79 -11.12
N TYR A 520 -40.48 -21.85 -10.71
CA TYR A 520 -41.36 -23.01 -10.96
C TYR A 520 -42.33 -22.59 -12.05
N ILE A 521 -42.16 -23.14 -13.23
CA ILE A 521 -43.02 -22.95 -14.41
C ILE A 521 -43.49 -24.34 -14.80
N SER A 522 -44.78 -24.50 -15.04
CA SER A 522 -45.36 -25.72 -15.59
C SER A 522 -45.49 -25.59 -17.11
N GLU A 523 -45.63 -26.68 -17.80
CA GLU A 523 -45.84 -26.68 -19.26
C GLU A 523 -47.13 -25.93 -19.69
N SER A 524 -48.11 -25.89 -18.81
CA SER A 524 -49.34 -25.11 -19.01
C SER A 524 -49.16 -23.60 -18.94
N ASP A 525 -48.08 -23.12 -18.34
CA ASP A 525 -47.74 -21.69 -18.20
C ASP A 525 -46.98 -21.16 -19.41
N VAL A 526 -46.58 -22.04 -20.33
CA VAL A 526 -45.84 -21.68 -21.55
C VAL A 526 -46.80 -21.23 -22.63
N ASP A 527 -46.57 -20.02 -23.16
CA ASP A 527 -47.37 -19.47 -24.25
C ASP A 527 -47.45 -20.43 -25.45
N PRO A 528 -48.66 -20.70 -26.03
CA PRO A 528 -48.85 -21.59 -27.17
C PRO A 528 -48.01 -21.21 -28.41
N HIS A 529 -47.76 -19.90 -28.62
CA HIS A 529 -46.94 -19.42 -29.73
C HIS A 529 -45.48 -19.77 -29.50
N PHE A 530 -44.98 -19.59 -28.27
CA PHE A 530 -43.65 -20.00 -27.89
C PHE A 530 -43.44 -21.51 -28.05
N LYS A 531 -44.41 -22.32 -27.64
CA LYS A 531 -44.41 -23.77 -27.80
C LYS A 531 -44.30 -24.18 -29.27
N HIS A 532 -45.03 -23.49 -30.15
CA HIS A 532 -44.96 -23.73 -31.59
C HIS A 532 -43.56 -23.39 -32.17
N LEU A 533 -43.00 -22.25 -31.79
CA LEU A 533 -41.65 -21.87 -32.19
C LEU A 533 -40.56 -22.83 -31.67
N PHE A 534 -40.69 -23.27 -30.42
CA PHE A 534 -39.79 -24.25 -29.83
C PHE A 534 -39.82 -25.56 -30.65
N ASN A 535 -41.00 -26.10 -30.95
CA ASN A 535 -41.15 -27.34 -31.73
C ASN A 535 -40.58 -27.23 -33.16
N GLN A 536 -40.50 -26.03 -33.73
CA GLN A 536 -39.86 -25.80 -35.03
C GLN A 536 -38.33 -25.78 -34.90
N THR A 537 -37.80 -25.48 -33.75
CA THR A 537 -36.36 -25.24 -33.50
C THR A 537 -35.68 -26.45 -32.85
N ALA A 538 -36.40 -27.23 -32.04
CA ALA A 538 -35.86 -28.32 -31.21
C ALA A 538 -35.72 -29.66 -31.94
N GLY A 539 -35.81 -29.69 -33.25
CA GLY A 539 -35.58 -30.93 -34.01
C GLY A 539 -36.64 -32.01 -33.77
N ASN A 540 -36.34 -33.24 -34.13
CA ASN A 540 -37.30 -34.37 -34.07
C ASN A 540 -37.45 -34.97 -32.67
N ASP A 541 -36.58 -34.65 -31.72
CA ASP A 541 -36.58 -35.19 -30.34
C ASP A 541 -37.28 -34.23 -29.37
N SER A 542 -37.71 -33.05 -29.81
CA SER A 542 -38.34 -32.03 -28.97
C SER A 542 -37.47 -31.54 -27.81
N GLU A 543 -36.13 -31.57 -27.96
CA GLU A 543 -35.15 -31.10 -27.02
C GLU A 543 -34.07 -30.28 -27.74
N VAL A 544 -33.43 -29.35 -27.04
CA VAL A 544 -32.37 -28.49 -27.58
C VAL A 544 -30.99 -28.95 -27.03
N SER A 545 -30.14 -29.45 -27.89
CA SER A 545 -28.78 -29.82 -27.57
C SER A 545 -27.87 -28.61 -27.42
N VAL A 546 -26.65 -28.81 -26.93
CA VAL A 546 -25.61 -27.74 -26.77
C VAL A 546 -25.35 -27.04 -28.12
N PHE A 547 -25.26 -27.79 -29.22
CA PHE A 547 -24.96 -27.25 -30.55
C PHE A 547 -26.12 -26.41 -31.11
N GLU A 548 -27.34 -26.92 -30.96
CA GLU A 548 -28.54 -26.20 -31.39
C GLU A 548 -28.74 -24.94 -30.55
N LEU A 549 -28.49 -25.02 -29.22
CA LEU A 549 -28.54 -23.87 -28.33
C LEU A 549 -27.58 -22.76 -28.78
N GLN A 550 -26.34 -23.10 -29.11
CA GLN A 550 -25.37 -22.14 -29.62
C GLN A 550 -25.88 -21.43 -30.88
N GLN A 551 -26.34 -22.21 -31.86
CA GLN A 551 -26.88 -21.67 -33.12
C GLN A 551 -28.08 -20.75 -32.90
N ILE A 552 -29.01 -21.12 -32.00
CA ILE A 552 -30.17 -20.31 -31.66
C ILE A 552 -29.74 -18.99 -31.03
N LEU A 553 -28.88 -19.03 -30.03
CA LEU A 553 -28.39 -17.83 -29.33
C LEU A 553 -27.64 -16.89 -30.27
N ASP A 554 -26.73 -17.42 -31.09
CA ASP A 554 -25.98 -16.63 -32.06
C ASP A 554 -26.90 -16.01 -33.13
N SER A 555 -27.90 -16.75 -33.62
CA SER A 555 -28.88 -16.23 -34.57
C SER A 555 -29.75 -15.13 -33.99
N VAL A 556 -30.06 -15.18 -32.71
CA VAL A 556 -30.89 -14.15 -32.04
C VAL A 556 -30.06 -12.90 -31.73
N THR A 557 -28.83 -13.07 -31.23
CA THR A 557 -27.97 -11.94 -30.86
C THR A 557 -27.43 -11.21 -32.08
N SER A 558 -27.11 -11.91 -33.18
CA SER A 558 -26.68 -11.27 -34.44
C SER A 558 -27.72 -10.33 -35.05
N LYS A 559 -28.98 -10.44 -34.68
CA LYS A 559 -30.05 -9.51 -35.11
C LYS A 559 -30.12 -8.24 -34.24
N GLN A 560 -29.44 -8.19 -33.13
CA GLN A 560 -29.37 -7.00 -32.29
C GLN A 560 -28.23 -6.11 -32.78
N THR A 561 -28.56 -4.94 -33.27
CA THR A 561 -27.56 -3.99 -33.85
C THR A 561 -26.91 -3.10 -32.77
N ASP A 562 -27.51 -3.06 -31.60
CA ASP A 562 -27.15 -2.22 -30.46
C ASP A 562 -26.31 -2.93 -29.37
N VAL A 563 -25.94 -4.20 -29.60
CA VAL A 563 -25.03 -4.94 -28.74
C VAL A 563 -23.93 -5.62 -29.57
N LYS A 564 -22.73 -5.66 -29.04
CA LYS A 564 -21.63 -6.42 -29.63
C LYS A 564 -21.57 -7.82 -29.05
N THR A 565 -21.23 -8.76 -29.89
CA THR A 565 -21.07 -10.18 -29.53
C THR A 565 -20.13 -10.84 -30.52
N ASP A 566 -19.21 -11.67 -30.00
CA ASP A 566 -18.38 -12.58 -30.79
C ASP A 566 -19.04 -13.96 -30.99
N GLY A 567 -20.24 -14.12 -30.45
CA GLY A 567 -21.00 -15.38 -30.42
C GLY A 567 -20.79 -16.17 -29.14
N PHE A 568 -21.80 -16.96 -28.77
CA PHE A 568 -21.76 -17.74 -27.53
C PHE A 568 -20.76 -18.90 -27.61
N SER A 569 -19.90 -18.99 -26.62
CA SER A 569 -18.95 -20.09 -26.53
C SER A 569 -19.68 -21.42 -26.20
N MET A 570 -19.13 -22.54 -26.67
CA MET A 570 -19.61 -23.88 -26.31
C MET A 570 -19.57 -24.12 -24.79
N GLU A 571 -18.58 -23.52 -24.10
CA GLU A 571 -18.47 -23.59 -22.65
C GLU A 571 -19.70 -22.91 -21.99
N THR A 572 -20.06 -21.71 -22.42
CA THR A 572 -21.25 -20.99 -21.94
C THR A 572 -22.51 -21.81 -22.17
N CYS A 573 -22.70 -22.39 -23.36
CA CYS A 573 -23.86 -23.23 -23.67
C CYS A 573 -23.92 -24.49 -22.80
N ARG A 574 -22.78 -25.14 -22.51
CA ARG A 574 -22.73 -26.27 -21.56
C ARG A 574 -23.10 -25.83 -20.13
N HIS A 575 -22.60 -24.68 -19.67
CA HIS A 575 -22.99 -24.16 -18.36
C HIS A 575 -24.49 -23.84 -18.27
N ILE A 576 -25.09 -23.32 -19.33
CA ILE A 576 -26.52 -23.06 -19.41
C ILE A 576 -27.30 -24.36 -19.24
N ILE A 577 -26.95 -25.41 -20.00
CA ILE A 577 -27.59 -26.72 -19.88
C ILE A 577 -27.41 -27.28 -18.48
N SER A 578 -26.19 -27.34 -17.97
CA SER A 578 -25.89 -27.83 -16.60
C SER A 578 -26.67 -27.08 -15.50
N LEU A 579 -26.98 -25.80 -15.71
CA LEU A 579 -27.74 -24.99 -14.76
C LEU A 579 -29.23 -25.29 -14.79
N LEU A 580 -29.80 -25.62 -15.95
CA LEU A 580 -31.24 -25.69 -16.22
C LEU A 580 -31.77 -27.09 -16.43
N ASP A 581 -30.94 -28.02 -16.91
CA ASP A 581 -31.27 -29.45 -17.08
C ASP A 581 -31.65 -30.06 -15.72
N LYS A 582 -32.93 -30.40 -15.54
CA LYS A 582 -33.47 -30.96 -14.30
C LYS A 582 -33.67 -32.47 -14.36
N ASP A 583 -33.88 -32.99 -15.56
CA ASP A 583 -34.16 -34.39 -15.79
C ASP A 583 -32.91 -35.22 -16.11
N GLY A 584 -31.76 -34.55 -16.35
CA GLY A 584 -30.49 -35.21 -16.63
C GLY A 584 -30.35 -35.66 -18.08
N SER A 585 -31.15 -35.11 -19.00
CA SER A 585 -31.09 -35.45 -20.44
C SER A 585 -29.85 -34.89 -21.17
N SER A 586 -29.15 -33.97 -20.53
CA SER A 586 -28.03 -33.19 -21.11
C SER A 586 -28.50 -32.30 -22.27
N LYS A 587 -29.76 -31.98 -22.33
CA LYS A 587 -30.45 -31.12 -23.30
C LYS A 587 -31.47 -30.23 -22.58
N LEU A 588 -32.10 -29.33 -23.26
CA LEU A 588 -33.15 -28.49 -22.71
C LEU A 588 -34.54 -28.85 -23.31
N GLY A 589 -35.45 -29.32 -22.49
CA GLY A 589 -36.83 -29.47 -22.83
C GLY A 589 -37.58 -28.13 -22.92
N LEU A 590 -38.86 -28.14 -23.33
CA LEU A 590 -39.67 -26.93 -23.54
C LEU A 590 -39.68 -25.99 -22.34
N VAL A 591 -39.91 -26.49 -21.14
CA VAL A 591 -39.99 -25.66 -19.91
C VAL A 591 -38.61 -25.06 -19.55
N GLU A 592 -37.58 -25.84 -19.65
CA GLU A 592 -36.19 -25.42 -19.34
C GLU A 592 -35.71 -24.36 -20.33
N PHE A 593 -35.98 -24.56 -21.63
CA PHE A 593 -35.70 -23.59 -22.67
C PHE A 593 -36.51 -22.31 -22.49
N HIS A 594 -37.80 -22.40 -22.07
CA HIS A 594 -38.60 -21.22 -21.78
C HIS A 594 -38.02 -20.40 -20.60
N ILE A 595 -37.53 -21.06 -19.55
CA ILE A 595 -36.83 -20.41 -18.43
C ILE A 595 -35.59 -19.70 -18.91
N LEU A 596 -34.74 -20.36 -19.74
CA LEU A 596 -33.57 -19.75 -20.36
C LEU A 596 -33.94 -18.51 -21.16
N TRP A 597 -34.93 -18.62 -22.02
CA TRP A 597 -35.36 -17.54 -22.89
C TRP A 597 -35.75 -16.28 -22.11
N LYS A 598 -36.49 -16.43 -21.04
CA LYS A 598 -36.86 -15.34 -20.12
C LYS A 598 -35.63 -14.73 -19.44
N LYS A 599 -34.65 -15.56 -19.08
CA LYS A 599 -33.37 -15.07 -18.53
C LYS A 599 -32.57 -14.25 -19.54
N ILE A 600 -32.44 -14.74 -20.77
CA ILE A 600 -31.67 -14.02 -21.83
C ILE A 600 -32.34 -12.68 -22.13
N GLN A 601 -33.71 -12.63 -22.21
CA GLN A 601 -34.44 -11.39 -22.38
C GLN A 601 -34.13 -10.40 -21.25
N LYS A 602 -34.24 -10.84 -20.01
CA LYS A 602 -33.92 -10.01 -18.83
C LYS A 602 -32.47 -9.51 -18.88
N TYR A 603 -31.52 -10.37 -19.22
CA TYR A 603 -30.10 -9.99 -19.29
C TYR A 603 -29.82 -9.00 -20.41
N LEU A 604 -30.54 -9.11 -21.55
CA LEU A 604 -30.45 -8.14 -22.65
C LEU A 604 -31.02 -6.76 -22.22
N GLU A 605 -32.15 -6.75 -21.50
CA GLU A 605 -32.71 -5.51 -20.95
C GLU A 605 -31.77 -4.84 -19.96
N VAL A 606 -31.16 -5.61 -19.05
CA VAL A 606 -30.16 -5.11 -18.09
C VAL A 606 -28.93 -4.59 -18.82
N PHE A 607 -28.43 -5.31 -19.80
CA PHE A 607 -27.27 -4.90 -20.60
C PHE A 607 -27.52 -3.55 -21.29
N LYS A 608 -28.61 -3.44 -22.07
CA LYS A 608 -28.98 -2.21 -22.76
C LYS A 608 -29.22 -1.01 -21.84
N LYS A 609 -29.79 -1.25 -20.67
CA LYS A 609 -30.02 -0.21 -19.66
C LYS A 609 -28.73 0.35 -19.08
N HIS A 610 -27.73 -0.50 -18.89
CA HIS A 610 -26.45 -0.13 -18.26
C HIS A 610 -25.35 0.22 -19.25
N ASP A 611 -25.49 -0.06 -20.54
CA ASP A 611 -24.64 0.46 -21.63
C ASP A 611 -24.94 1.95 -21.83
N THR A 612 -24.42 2.78 -20.93
CA THR A 612 -24.76 4.21 -20.83
C THR A 612 -24.12 5.06 -21.93
N ASP A 613 -23.02 4.62 -22.49
CA ASP A 613 -22.32 5.27 -23.59
C ASP A 613 -22.74 4.75 -24.98
N ASN A 614 -23.65 3.77 -25.02
CA ASN A 614 -24.12 3.09 -26.23
C ASN A 614 -22.97 2.50 -27.06
N SER A 615 -21.95 1.99 -26.39
CA SER A 615 -20.79 1.37 -27.04
C SER A 615 -21.10 -0.02 -27.61
N GLY A 616 -22.20 -0.61 -27.18
CA GLY A 616 -22.60 -2.00 -27.44
C GLY A 616 -21.79 -3.01 -26.63
N THR A 617 -20.99 -2.55 -25.68
CA THR A 617 -20.18 -3.36 -24.74
C THR A 617 -20.39 -2.87 -23.32
N MET A 618 -20.06 -3.68 -22.33
CA MET A 618 -20.14 -3.33 -20.93
C MET A 618 -18.75 -2.96 -20.41
N SER A 619 -18.55 -1.73 -19.97
CA SER A 619 -17.37 -1.34 -19.22
C SER A 619 -17.42 -1.92 -17.81
N SER A 620 -16.28 -1.90 -17.07
CA SER A 620 -16.23 -2.41 -15.70
C SER A 620 -17.16 -1.69 -14.71
N HIS A 621 -17.44 -0.41 -14.96
CA HIS A 621 -18.38 0.39 -14.13
C HIS A 621 -19.81 -0.03 -14.38
N GLU A 622 -20.18 -0.09 -15.64
CA GLU A 622 -21.50 -0.54 -16.07
C GLU A 622 -21.75 -1.97 -15.64
N MET A 623 -20.71 -2.83 -15.71
CA MET A 623 -20.77 -4.22 -15.25
C MET A 623 -21.13 -4.34 -13.78
N ARG A 624 -20.63 -3.45 -12.90
CA ARG A 624 -20.96 -3.46 -11.48
C ARG A 624 -22.45 -3.31 -11.25
N ASP A 625 -23.03 -2.29 -11.84
CA ASP A 625 -24.45 -1.97 -11.68
C ASP A 625 -25.34 -2.98 -12.40
N ALA A 626 -24.93 -3.45 -13.58
CA ALA A 626 -25.62 -4.48 -14.33
C ALA A 626 -25.68 -5.83 -13.59
N VAL A 627 -24.59 -6.28 -13.00
CA VAL A 627 -24.53 -7.52 -12.21
C VAL A 627 -25.41 -7.41 -10.97
N LYS A 628 -25.44 -6.25 -10.31
CA LYS A 628 -26.30 -5.98 -9.17
C LYS A 628 -27.77 -6.03 -9.57
N GLU A 629 -28.18 -5.39 -10.67
CA GLU A 629 -29.56 -5.44 -11.17
C GLU A 629 -29.95 -6.85 -11.65
N ALA A 630 -28.99 -7.61 -12.15
CA ALA A 630 -29.21 -9.02 -12.47
C ALA A 630 -29.47 -9.90 -11.24
N GLY A 631 -29.18 -9.40 -10.02
CA GLY A 631 -29.44 -10.05 -8.75
C GLY A 631 -28.22 -10.58 -8.01
N PHE A 632 -27.01 -10.08 -8.34
CA PHE A 632 -25.75 -10.50 -7.70
C PHE A 632 -25.05 -9.31 -7.04
N GLN A 633 -24.96 -9.30 -5.72
CA GLN A 633 -24.11 -8.35 -4.99
C GLN A 633 -22.70 -8.91 -4.91
N LEU A 634 -21.72 -8.22 -5.50
CA LEU A 634 -20.33 -8.65 -5.57
C LEU A 634 -19.41 -7.56 -5.03
N ASN A 635 -18.30 -7.96 -4.42
CA ASN A 635 -17.25 -7.05 -3.98
C ASN A 635 -16.23 -6.77 -5.11
N ASN A 636 -15.32 -5.82 -4.87
CA ASN A 636 -14.28 -5.44 -5.82
C ASN A 636 -13.41 -6.63 -6.24
N GLU A 637 -13.04 -7.51 -5.31
CA GLU A 637 -12.15 -8.65 -5.57
C GLU A 637 -12.78 -9.63 -6.60
N VAL A 638 -14.08 -9.92 -6.46
CA VAL A 638 -14.80 -10.79 -7.40
C VAL A 638 -14.97 -10.10 -8.74
N LEU A 639 -15.31 -8.81 -8.76
CA LEU A 639 -15.45 -8.04 -10.00
C LEU A 639 -14.11 -7.98 -10.77
N GLU A 640 -12.98 -7.82 -10.09
CA GLU A 640 -11.66 -7.86 -10.72
C GLU A 640 -11.38 -9.21 -11.42
N VAL A 641 -11.78 -10.32 -10.79
CA VAL A 641 -11.64 -11.65 -11.40
C VAL A 641 -12.54 -11.77 -12.63
N ILE A 642 -13.76 -11.26 -12.55
CA ILE A 642 -14.69 -11.24 -13.70
C ILE A 642 -14.11 -10.44 -14.87
N ILE A 643 -13.65 -9.22 -14.62
CA ILE A 643 -13.03 -8.38 -15.66
C ILE A 643 -11.80 -9.09 -16.27
N SER A 644 -10.95 -9.67 -15.44
CA SER A 644 -9.76 -10.40 -15.91
C SER A 644 -10.10 -11.60 -16.79
N ARG A 645 -11.28 -12.25 -16.59
CA ARG A 645 -11.68 -13.45 -17.33
C ARG A 645 -12.51 -13.16 -18.56
N TYR A 646 -13.43 -12.21 -18.49
CA TYR A 646 -14.46 -12.01 -19.50
C TYR A 646 -14.27 -10.77 -20.37
N ALA A 647 -13.44 -9.80 -19.94
CA ALA A 647 -13.18 -8.61 -20.73
C ALA A 647 -12.14 -8.83 -21.83
N ASN A 648 -12.34 -8.15 -22.93
CA ASN A 648 -11.39 -8.09 -24.05
C ASN A 648 -10.16 -7.22 -23.72
N GLN A 649 -9.28 -7.00 -24.69
CA GLN A 649 -8.05 -6.20 -24.52
C GLN A 649 -8.32 -4.73 -24.18
N GLN A 650 -9.50 -4.21 -24.48
CA GLN A 650 -9.95 -2.86 -24.16
C GLN A 650 -10.69 -2.78 -22.82
N TYR A 651 -10.67 -3.85 -22.02
CA TYR A 651 -11.41 -4.01 -20.76
C TYR A 651 -12.93 -3.86 -20.90
N ALA A 652 -13.47 -4.18 -22.07
CA ALA A 652 -14.88 -4.19 -22.38
C ALA A 652 -15.41 -5.64 -22.44
N ILE A 653 -16.66 -5.85 -22.01
CA ILE A 653 -17.32 -7.15 -21.97
C ILE A 653 -18.44 -7.15 -23.00
N ASP A 654 -18.40 -8.07 -23.95
CA ASP A 654 -19.43 -8.27 -24.95
C ASP A 654 -20.64 -8.99 -24.36
N PHE A 655 -21.80 -8.94 -25.04
CA PHE A 655 -23.05 -9.47 -24.49
C PHE A 655 -23.02 -10.97 -24.19
N ASP A 656 -22.41 -11.78 -25.05
CA ASP A 656 -22.25 -13.21 -24.84
C ASP A 656 -21.37 -13.53 -23.62
N CYS A 657 -20.28 -12.77 -23.41
CA CYS A 657 -19.42 -12.84 -22.22
C CYS A 657 -20.17 -12.39 -20.95
N PHE A 658 -21.00 -11.33 -21.04
CA PHE A 658 -21.85 -10.88 -19.96
C PHE A 658 -22.83 -11.96 -19.52
N VAL A 659 -23.57 -12.56 -20.46
CA VAL A 659 -24.49 -13.68 -20.18
C VAL A 659 -23.72 -14.86 -19.59
N GLY A 660 -22.59 -15.24 -20.16
CA GLY A 660 -21.74 -16.34 -19.68
C GLY A 660 -21.29 -16.11 -18.22
N CYS A 661 -20.91 -14.89 -17.88
CA CYS A 661 -20.57 -14.49 -16.52
C CYS A 661 -21.76 -14.70 -15.55
N LEU A 662 -22.94 -14.17 -15.88
CA LEU A 662 -24.13 -14.26 -15.01
C LEU A 662 -24.59 -15.71 -14.81
N ILE A 663 -24.57 -16.53 -15.85
CA ILE A 663 -24.89 -17.97 -15.79
C ILE A 663 -23.92 -18.70 -14.85
N ARG A 664 -22.63 -18.42 -14.99
CA ARG A 664 -21.60 -19.02 -14.13
C ARG A 664 -21.73 -18.57 -12.67
N LEU A 665 -21.97 -17.28 -12.42
CA LEU A 665 -22.24 -16.78 -11.08
C LEU A 665 -23.44 -17.47 -10.44
N GLU A 666 -24.57 -17.61 -11.16
CA GLU A 666 -25.76 -18.27 -10.65
C GLU A 666 -25.46 -19.75 -10.30
N MET A 667 -24.73 -20.44 -11.15
CA MET A 667 -24.32 -21.83 -10.92
C MET A 667 -23.46 -21.93 -9.65
N LEU A 668 -22.46 -21.06 -9.50
CA LEU A 668 -21.54 -21.05 -8.35
C LEU A 668 -22.28 -20.74 -7.04
N PHE A 669 -23.18 -19.78 -7.02
CA PHE A 669 -24.00 -19.46 -5.85
C PHE A 669 -24.98 -20.62 -5.50
N LYS A 670 -25.57 -21.29 -6.49
CA LYS A 670 -26.41 -22.47 -6.24
C LYS A 670 -25.60 -23.61 -5.63
N ILE A 671 -24.41 -23.89 -6.14
CA ILE A 671 -23.50 -24.91 -5.60
C ILE A 671 -23.12 -24.54 -4.15
N PHE A 672 -22.70 -23.29 -3.91
CA PHE A 672 -22.35 -22.83 -2.56
C PHE A 672 -23.51 -23.01 -1.58
N LYS A 673 -24.72 -22.56 -1.92
CA LYS A 673 -25.95 -22.73 -1.09
C LYS A 673 -26.30 -24.19 -0.83
N THR A 674 -25.97 -25.09 -1.74
CA THR A 674 -26.21 -26.53 -1.54
C THR A 674 -25.32 -27.12 -0.46
N PHE A 675 -24.10 -26.58 -0.29
CA PHE A 675 -23.17 -26.98 0.73
C PHE A 675 -23.34 -26.23 2.04
N ASP A 676 -23.63 -24.92 2.00
CA ASP A 676 -23.89 -24.09 3.19
C ASP A 676 -25.34 -24.26 3.69
N LYS A 677 -25.67 -25.46 4.16
CA LYS A 677 -27.02 -25.79 4.68
C LYS A 677 -27.41 -25.00 5.93
N LYS A 678 -26.42 -24.45 6.66
CA LYS A 678 -26.64 -23.73 7.90
C LYS A 678 -26.67 -22.21 7.70
N ASN A 679 -26.53 -21.70 6.48
CA ASN A 679 -26.43 -20.28 6.15
C ASN A 679 -25.32 -19.55 6.95
N THR A 680 -24.18 -20.19 7.12
CA THR A 680 -23.06 -19.64 7.88
C THR A 680 -22.15 -18.75 7.00
N GLY A 681 -22.38 -18.73 5.69
CA GLY A 681 -21.47 -18.08 4.73
C GLY A 681 -20.13 -18.80 4.55
N LYS A 682 -20.02 -20.04 5.07
CA LYS A 682 -18.83 -20.89 4.97
C LYS A 682 -19.24 -22.31 4.60
N ILE A 683 -18.45 -22.94 3.75
CA ILE A 683 -18.62 -24.35 3.38
C ILE A 683 -17.40 -25.14 3.83
N GLU A 684 -17.64 -26.39 4.19
CA GLU A 684 -16.63 -27.36 4.54
C GLU A 684 -16.51 -28.35 3.37
N LEU A 685 -15.32 -28.48 2.81
CA LEU A 685 -15.06 -29.34 1.65
C LEU A 685 -13.91 -30.30 1.98
N ASP A 686 -14.11 -31.57 1.67
CA ASP A 686 -13.01 -32.53 1.63
C ASP A 686 -12.28 -32.54 0.27
N ILE A 687 -11.09 -33.15 0.24
CA ILE A 687 -10.25 -33.19 -0.97
C ILE A 687 -10.99 -33.84 -2.16
N LEU A 688 -11.82 -34.87 -1.91
CA LEU A 688 -12.56 -35.57 -2.97
C LEU A 688 -13.70 -34.70 -3.51
N GLN A 689 -14.35 -33.88 -2.65
CA GLN A 689 -15.40 -32.95 -3.07
C GLN A 689 -14.83 -31.81 -3.90
N VAL A 690 -13.62 -31.36 -3.60
CA VAL A 690 -12.89 -30.35 -4.38
C VAL A 690 -12.51 -30.89 -5.76
N THR A 691 -12.04 -32.14 -5.86
CA THR A 691 -11.63 -32.72 -7.13
C THR A 691 -12.76 -33.14 -8.04
N HIS A 692 -13.87 -33.59 -7.47
CA HIS A 692 -14.97 -34.18 -8.26
C HIS A 692 -15.96 -33.13 -8.82
N LYS A 693 -16.02 -31.92 -8.26
CA LYS A 693 -17.07 -30.92 -8.57
C LYS A 693 -16.56 -29.61 -9.16
N CYS A 694 -15.25 -29.45 -9.30
CA CYS A 694 -14.68 -28.31 -10.00
C CYS A 694 -13.94 -28.79 -11.23
N GLU A 695 -14.31 -28.35 -12.42
CA GLU A 695 -13.52 -28.55 -13.66
C GLU A 695 -12.08 -27.99 -13.53
N CYS A 696 -11.84 -27.12 -12.54
CA CYS A 696 -10.54 -26.61 -12.13
C CYS A 696 -9.91 -27.36 -10.95
N GLY A 697 -10.38 -28.56 -10.59
CA GLY A 697 -10.02 -29.28 -9.36
C GLY A 697 -8.52 -29.50 -9.14
N LEU A 698 -7.73 -29.70 -10.19
CA LEU A 698 -6.27 -29.80 -10.08
C LEU A 698 -5.58 -28.48 -9.70
N ARG A 699 -6.06 -27.35 -10.19
CA ARG A 699 -5.55 -26.01 -9.80
C ARG A 699 -6.00 -25.64 -8.39
N PHE A 700 -7.22 -25.99 -8.02
CA PHE A 700 -7.77 -25.79 -6.69
C PHE A 700 -7.01 -26.59 -5.62
N LEU A 701 -6.70 -27.87 -5.87
CA LEU A 701 -5.88 -28.70 -4.98
C LEU A 701 -4.45 -28.20 -4.83
N TYR A 702 -3.85 -27.72 -5.91
CA TYR A 702 -2.48 -27.21 -5.86
C TYR A 702 -2.40 -25.90 -5.04
N LEU A 703 -3.43 -25.06 -5.10
CA LEU A 703 -3.53 -23.83 -4.33
C LEU A 703 -3.85 -24.07 -2.86
N LEU A 704 -4.68 -25.07 -2.54
CA LEU A 704 -5.01 -25.46 -1.16
C LEU A 704 -3.90 -26.24 -0.48
N ASN A 705 -3.19 -27.13 -1.18
CA ASN A 705 -2.06 -27.89 -0.61
C ASN A 705 -0.85 -27.02 -0.22
N LEU A 706 -0.73 -25.80 -0.80
CA LEU A 706 0.31 -24.86 -0.42
C LEU A 706 -0.08 -23.99 0.80
N ALA A 707 -1.37 -23.94 1.14
CA ALA A 707 -1.87 -23.11 2.24
C ALA A 707 -2.11 -23.87 3.55
N PHE A 708 -2.29 -25.21 3.51
CA PHE A 708 -2.67 -25.98 4.70
C PHE A 708 -1.97 -27.33 4.73
N SER A 709 -0.98 -27.47 5.59
CA SER A 709 -0.44 -28.77 5.99
C SER A 709 -1.28 -29.31 7.16
N PHE A 710 -1.79 -30.55 7.01
CA PHE A 710 -2.29 -31.45 8.06
C PHE A 710 -3.80 -31.59 8.36
N THR A 711 -4.74 -30.98 7.65
CA THR A 711 -6.15 -31.39 7.79
C THR A 711 -6.76 -31.70 6.43
N ASN A 712 -7.51 -32.81 6.33
CA ASN A 712 -8.21 -33.22 5.10
C ASN A 712 -9.53 -32.43 4.87
N VAL A 713 -9.79 -31.38 5.62
CA VAL A 713 -11.03 -30.61 5.62
C VAL A 713 -10.72 -29.13 5.48
N PHE A 714 -11.42 -28.44 4.57
CA PHE A 714 -11.21 -27.03 4.25
C PHE A 714 -12.49 -26.22 4.49
N PHE A 715 -12.36 -25.12 5.24
CA PHE A 715 -13.41 -24.12 5.36
C PHE A 715 -13.21 -23.03 4.30
N VAL A 716 -14.20 -22.84 3.45
CA VAL A 716 -14.15 -21.88 2.34
C VAL A 716 -15.34 -20.94 2.45
N CYS A 717 -15.09 -19.62 2.55
CA CYS A 717 -16.15 -18.62 2.51
C CYS A 717 -16.60 -18.34 1.04
N VAL A 718 -17.74 -17.67 0.89
CA VAL A 718 -18.32 -17.39 -0.44
C VAL A 718 -17.35 -16.59 -1.33
N LEU A 719 -16.60 -15.65 -0.76
CA LEU A 719 -15.57 -14.89 -1.49
C LEU A 719 -14.49 -15.81 -2.05
N GLN A 720 -13.90 -16.63 -1.19
CA GLN A 720 -12.85 -17.59 -1.58
C GLN A 720 -13.36 -18.55 -2.64
N TRP A 721 -14.59 -19.05 -2.49
CA TRP A 721 -15.23 -19.93 -3.45
C TRP A 721 -15.37 -19.27 -4.83
N LEU A 722 -15.94 -18.07 -4.90
CA LEU A 722 -16.13 -17.36 -6.15
C LEU A 722 -14.81 -16.99 -6.82
N CYS A 723 -13.87 -16.45 -6.06
CA CYS A 723 -12.57 -16.07 -6.60
C CYS A 723 -11.78 -17.26 -7.16
N LEU A 724 -11.79 -18.39 -6.45
CA LEU A 724 -11.09 -19.60 -6.91
C LEU A 724 -11.80 -20.27 -8.09
N ALA A 725 -13.13 -20.28 -8.11
CA ALA A 725 -13.89 -20.93 -9.18
C ALA A 725 -14.01 -20.06 -10.45
N LEU A 726 -13.86 -18.74 -10.34
CA LEU A 726 -13.83 -17.81 -11.47
C LEU A 726 -12.43 -17.60 -12.06
N SER A 727 -11.37 -17.71 -11.24
CA SER A 727 -9.96 -17.62 -11.71
C SER A 727 -9.52 -18.85 -12.50
#